data_9e454e16ba42f6e02c68f7d81ad6e1f2
#
_entry.id   9e454e16ba42f6e02c68f7d81ad6e1f2
#
_cell.length_a   1.000
_cell.length_b   1.000
_cell.length_c   1.000
_cell.angle_alpha   90.00
_cell.angle_beta   90.00
_cell.angle_gamma   90.00
#
_symmetry.space_group_name_H-M   'P 1'
#
loop_
_entity.id
_entity.type
_entity.pdbx_description
1 polymer ?
#
loop_
_entity_poly.entity_id
_entity_poly.type
_entity_poly.pdbx_seq_one_letter_code
_entity_poly.pdbx_strand_id
1 'polypeptide(L)'
;MPLPQGFREWLAKESQLWHEQGILQPGQRDQILARYPEEEAGAGRMAFVLRAFGVLLFGAAVMLVIGHNWSDLTRGGRLATVVAGVALLQGLGFWHTFNARRTGSVLGHLAGCLMFGAGIALVGQTYHMDAHSPDAVLAWCLGTLPFALALESALLHLATIALASVWIMMEMGEHSYSSSPQLIGLRLTFLLLLLPAAVTAYRNRAPVIAGAIAWALMANWFNFGGGATTACFVLPLALAALHPIGSAYGRGFRFVGALGVTIITLIIGALGRWNSFDDIGLLRDPLLLALTLGAAAWALWTGKRDKDASRTWPAAIALGTLALGIPRELSFDSEATKALVKAGANVLTLATAVWLVRTGLGEGRLRPYVYGSLVFLAWLTARYVDIAKDFGMLGTAGFFAAIGVILFILARVWRAQKDEAAPAAEPTLGLPWLERVFAAVTSRARAVVLVAALLQCLGLLWMAWNHSRPSEVGQRFVLRCQAIDPRDLMRGEYVTLGYEFSNPGPADIKRISDEWAELHGKDRGVIGNASYLTLPDDTSVYVPLKVDAKGLASGDGITLKRPESGPYLKGYAGSRSFGQLRFGIEAFYVKEGTGNTWEKLRDQGQLVAEIGVLPDGRAGLVGLRKADQSMTKAIPFHRLE
;
A
#
# COMPACT_ATOMS: atom_id res chain seq x y z
N MET A 1 -10.65 19.33 28.14
CA MET A 1 -10.18 19.56 26.76
C MET A 1 -8.69 19.30 26.77
N PRO A 2 -8.14 18.46 25.90
CA PRO A 2 -6.70 18.36 25.75
C PRO A 2 -6.19 19.68 25.18
N LEU A 3 -5.18 20.22 25.81
CA LEU A 3 -4.55 21.48 25.39
C LEU A 3 -3.76 21.26 24.11
N PRO A 4 -3.68 22.22 23.18
CA PRO A 4 -2.89 22.12 21.95
C PRO A 4 -1.41 21.85 22.29
N GLN A 5 -0.72 21.05 21.45
CA GLN A 5 0.73 20.85 21.59
C GLN A 5 1.44 22.20 21.50
N GLY A 6 2.30 22.49 22.47
CA GLY A 6 2.99 23.79 22.59
C GLY A 6 2.24 24.86 23.37
N PHE A 7 1.03 24.57 23.87
CA PHE A 7 0.25 25.53 24.65
C PHE A 7 1.02 26.02 25.89
N ARG A 8 1.71 25.12 26.59
CA ARG A 8 2.49 25.50 27.78
C ARG A 8 3.72 26.37 27.44
N GLU A 9 4.40 26.06 26.33
CA GLU A 9 5.52 26.93 25.86
C GLU A 9 5.02 28.30 25.47
N TRP A 10 3.87 28.36 24.77
CA TRP A 10 3.22 29.63 24.48
C TRP A 10 2.77 30.33 25.75
N LEU A 11 2.11 29.63 26.68
CA LEU A 11 1.67 30.20 27.96
C LEU A 11 2.85 30.71 28.81
N ALA A 12 3.97 29.99 28.80
CA ALA A 12 5.18 30.42 29.53
C ALA A 12 5.75 31.72 28.94
N LYS A 13 5.76 31.86 27.63
CA LYS A 13 6.20 33.10 26.95
C LYS A 13 5.21 34.23 27.18
N GLU A 14 3.93 33.99 27.00
CA GLU A 14 2.88 34.96 27.11
C GLU A 14 2.71 35.44 28.56
N SER A 15 2.76 34.53 29.53
CA SER A 15 2.73 34.89 30.95
C SER A 15 3.97 35.68 31.40
N GLN A 16 5.09 35.51 30.71
CA GLN A 16 6.28 36.36 30.96
C GLN A 16 6.07 37.79 30.44
N LEU A 17 5.50 37.92 29.23
CA LEU A 17 5.13 39.25 28.69
C LEU A 17 4.08 39.93 29.57
N TRP A 18 3.08 39.22 30.07
CA TRP A 18 2.09 39.76 30.99
C TRP A 18 2.70 40.20 32.31
N HIS A 19 3.73 39.51 32.80
CA HIS A 19 4.48 39.92 33.99
C HIS A 19 5.31 41.20 33.73
N GLU A 20 6.00 41.23 32.59
CA GLU A 20 6.78 42.42 32.17
C GLU A 20 5.90 43.64 31.92
N GLN A 21 4.67 43.44 31.46
CA GLN A 21 3.66 44.49 31.25
C GLN A 21 2.90 44.90 32.54
N GLY A 22 3.22 44.26 33.69
CA GLY A 22 2.58 44.55 34.97
C GLY A 22 1.14 43.99 35.12
N ILE A 23 0.69 43.13 34.18
CA ILE A 23 -0.63 42.51 34.21
C ILE A 23 -0.68 41.42 35.28
N LEU A 24 0.44 40.69 35.48
CA LEU A 24 0.58 39.66 36.51
C LEU A 24 1.44 40.14 37.65
N GLN A 25 0.97 39.89 38.87
CA GLN A 25 1.78 40.18 40.08
C GLN A 25 2.89 39.12 40.26
N PRO A 26 3.97 39.46 41.00
CA PRO A 26 5.01 38.49 41.32
C PRO A 26 4.45 37.24 41.97
N GLY A 27 4.81 36.05 41.43
CA GLY A 27 4.33 34.75 41.86
C GLY A 27 3.05 34.24 41.17
N GLN A 28 2.21 35.07 40.58
CA GLN A 28 1.02 34.60 39.85
C GLN A 28 1.40 33.83 38.57
N ARG A 29 2.47 34.20 37.90
CA ARG A 29 3.01 33.44 36.76
C ARG A 29 3.31 32.01 37.13
N ASP A 30 4.00 31.78 38.24
CA ASP A 30 4.39 30.43 38.68
C ASP A 30 3.16 29.59 39.10
N GLN A 31 2.15 30.24 39.72
CA GLN A 31 0.88 29.62 40.02
C GLN A 31 0.09 29.20 38.74
N ILE A 32 0.12 30.03 37.71
CA ILE A 32 -0.48 29.72 36.41
C ILE A 32 0.26 28.55 35.76
N LEU A 33 1.59 28.58 35.71
CA LEU A 33 2.40 27.52 35.10
C LEU A 33 2.32 26.23 35.88
N ALA A 34 2.20 26.26 37.21
CA ALA A 34 1.99 25.07 38.05
C ALA A 34 0.65 24.35 37.79
N ARG A 35 -0.38 25.10 37.33
CA ARG A 35 -1.68 24.55 36.94
C ARG A 35 -1.63 23.79 35.61
N TYR A 36 -0.60 24.03 34.81
CA TYR A 36 -0.34 23.39 33.52
C TYR A 36 1.06 22.77 33.55
N PRO A 37 1.23 21.61 34.23
CA PRO A 37 2.54 20.97 34.34
C PRO A 37 3.09 20.62 32.96
N GLU A 38 4.42 20.59 32.83
CA GLU A 38 5.06 20.08 31.61
C GLU A 38 4.62 18.64 31.41
N GLU A 39 3.81 18.42 30.38
CA GLU A 39 3.73 17.07 29.85
C GLU A 39 5.14 16.68 29.40
N GLU A 40 5.70 15.64 29.98
CA GLU A 40 6.90 14.99 29.47
C GLU A 40 6.55 14.42 28.09
N ALA A 41 6.59 15.31 27.09
CA ALA A 41 6.15 15.04 25.72
C ALA A 41 6.92 13.86 25.07
N GLY A 42 8.04 13.46 25.64
CA GLY A 42 8.82 12.29 25.29
C GLY A 42 8.32 11.01 25.95
N ALA A 43 8.07 11.02 27.25
CA ALA A 43 7.64 9.85 28.02
C ALA A 43 6.25 9.36 27.58
N GLY A 44 5.31 10.28 27.35
CA GLY A 44 3.98 9.94 26.85
C GLY A 44 3.98 9.32 25.45
N ARG A 45 4.82 9.82 24.53
CA ARG A 45 4.99 9.23 23.19
C ARG A 45 5.65 7.87 23.23
N MET A 46 6.69 7.69 24.04
CA MET A 46 7.35 6.39 24.21
C MET A 46 6.40 5.37 24.81
N ALA A 47 5.65 5.73 25.85
CA ALA A 47 4.64 4.86 26.45
C ALA A 47 3.53 4.47 25.45
N PHE A 48 3.11 5.37 24.57
CA PHE A 48 2.16 5.06 23.50
C PHE A 48 2.75 4.07 22.49
N VAL A 49 3.97 4.29 22.02
CA VAL A 49 4.67 3.38 21.08
C VAL A 49 4.83 2.00 21.71
N LEU A 50 5.30 1.91 22.94
CA LEU A 50 5.45 0.64 23.65
C LEU A 50 4.12 -0.11 23.82
N ARG A 51 3.04 0.61 24.14
CA ARG A 51 1.69 0.01 24.21
C ARG A 51 1.20 -0.47 22.85
N ALA A 52 1.45 0.28 21.78
CA ALA A 52 1.10 -0.14 20.41
C ALA A 52 1.84 -1.43 20.03
N PHE A 53 3.15 -1.50 20.27
CA PHE A 53 3.92 -2.73 20.08
C PHE A 53 3.41 -3.88 20.96
N GLY A 54 3.06 -3.60 22.23
CA GLY A 54 2.47 -4.59 23.13
C GLY A 54 1.17 -5.17 22.57
N VAL A 55 0.28 -4.33 22.03
CA VAL A 55 -0.97 -4.78 21.37
C VAL A 55 -0.68 -5.65 20.15
N LEU A 56 0.29 -5.26 19.31
CA LEU A 56 0.69 -6.05 18.15
C LEU A 56 1.24 -7.43 18.53
N LEU A 57 2.17 -7.48 19.50
CA LEU A 57 2.78 -8.74 19.95
C LEU A 57 1.77 -9.64 20.66
N PHE A 58 0.90 -9.08 21.51
CA PHE A 58 -0.16 -9.84 22.16
C PHE A 58 -1.17 -10.37 21.16
N GLY A 59 -1.55 -9.56 20.16
CA GLY A 59 -2.40 -10.00 19.05
C GLY A 59 -1.79 -11.16 18.27
N ALA A 60 -0.50 -11.07 17.95
CA ALA A 60 0.24 -12.16 17.29
C ALA A 60 0.27 -13.44 18.15
N ALA A 61 0.50 -13.32 19.47
CA ALA A 61 0.48 -14.47 20.40
C ALA A 61 -0.90 -15.15 20.44
N VAL A 62 -1.98 -14.38 20.53
CA VAL A 62 -3.36 -14.91 20.46
C VAL A 62 -3.61 -15.63 19.14
N MET A 63 -3.14 -15.07 18.02
CA MET A 63 -3.27 -15.69 16.71
C MET A 63 -2.51 -17.02 16.62
N LEU A 64 -1.32 -17.12 17.23
CA LEU A 64 -0.56 -18.37 17.27
C LEU A 64 -1.27 -19.44 18.10
N VAL A 65 -1.86 -19.09 19.26
CA VAL A 65 -2.64 -20.02 20.08
C VAL A 65 -3.89 -20.51 19.34
N ILE A 66 -4.62 -19.61 18.67
CA ILE A 66 -5.77 -19.97 17.86
C ILE A 66 -5.32 -20.87 16.69
N GLY A 67 -4.21 -20.53 16.03
CA GLY A 67 -3.65 -21.32 14.94
C GLY A 67 -3.25 -22.73 15.36
N HIS A 68 -2.64 -22.91 16.54
CA HIS A 68 -2.26 -24.21 17.07
C HIS A 68 -3.47 -25.15 17.29
N ASN A 69 -4.58 -24.63 17.79
CA ASN A 69 -5.80 -25.42 18.05
C ASN A 69 -6.82 -25.35 16.88
N TRP A 70 -6.43 -24.77 15.75
CA TRP A 70 -7.37 -24.44 14.67
C TRP A 70 -7.99 -25.69 14.05
N SER A 71 -7.21 -26.77 13.91
CA SER A 71 -7.67 -28.03 13.33
C SER A 71 -8.77 -28.71 14.15
N ASP A 72 -8.80 -28.50 15.47
CA ASP A 72 -9.70 -29.17 16.38
C ASP A 72 -11.09 -28.50 16.45
N LEU A 73 -11.19 -27.27 15.96
CA LEU A 73 -12.43 -26.52 15.93
C LEU A 73 -13.28 -26.88 14.69
N THR A 74 -14.60 -27.00 14.91
CA THR A 74 -15.56 -27.11 13.79
C THR A 74 -15.56 -25.84 12.95
N ARG A 75 -16.01 -25.90 11.67
CA ARG A 75 -16.11 -24.71 10.81
C ARG A 75 -16.89 -23.57 11.46
N GLY A 76 -18.04 -23.88 12.10
CA GLY A 76 -18.83 -22.91 12.85
C GLY A 76 -18.09 -22.36 14.07
N GLY A 77 -17.35 -23.21 14.80
CA GLY A 77 -16.52 -22.80 15.93
C GLY A 77 -15.40 -21.83 15.53
N ARG A 78 -14.73 -22.09 14.40
CA ARG A 78 -13.72 -21.20 13.83
C ARG A 78 -14.30 -19.82 13.49
N LEU A 79 -15.44 -19.79 12.80
CA LEU A 79 -16.12 -18.55 12.46
C LEU A 79 -16.56 -17.78 13.71
N ALA A 80 -17.16 -18.48 14.68
CA ALA A 80 -17.57 -17.86 15.95
C ALA A 80 -16.39 -17.24 16.70
N THR A 81 -15.24 -17.94 16.76
CA THR A 81 -14.01 -17.42 17.42
C THR A 81 -13.51 -16.15 16.75
N VAL A 82 -13.47 -16.11 15.42
CA VAL A 82 -13.01 -14.95 14.64
C VAL A 82 -13.96 -13.76 14.84
N VAL A 83 -15.27 -13.95 14.65
CA VAL A 83 -16.27 -12.89 14.80
C VAL A 83 -16.33 -12.38 16.24
N ALA A 84 -16.28 -13.27 17.23
CA ALA A 84 -16.23 -12.88 18.64
C ALA A 84 -14.95 -12.09 18.97
N GLY A 85 -13.79 -12.48 18.41
CA GLY A 85 -12.54 -11.73 18.56
C GLY A 85 -12.62 -10.30 18.02
N VAL A 86 -13.16 -10.14 16.80
CA VAL A 86 -13.39 -8.81 16.22
C VAL A 86 -14.37 -8.01 17.08
N ALA A 87 -15.53 -8.60 17.45
CA ALA A 87 -16.54 -7.93 18.26
C ALA A 87 -16.02 -7.49 19.63
N LEU A 88 -15.23 -8.36 20.31
CA LEU A 88 -14.62 -8.06 21.61
C LEU A 88 -13.64 -6.89 21.51
N LEU A 89 -12.70 -6.93 20.56
CA LEU A 89 -11.67 -5.91 20.42
C LEU A 89 -12.26 -4.57 19.95
N GLN A 90 -13.21 -4.61 19.03
CA GLN A 90 -13.93 -3.41 18.59
C GLN A 90 -14.82 -2.86 19.72
N GLY A 91 -15.47 -3.74 20.48
CA GLY A 91 -16.26 -3.36 21.66
C GLY A 91 -15.41 -2.68 22.73
N LEU A 92 -14.20 -3.20 22.99
CA LEU A 92 -13.24 -2.58 23.90
C LEU A 92 -12.80 -1.19 23.40
N GLY A 93 -12.48 -1.09 22.10
CA GLY A 93 -12.18 0.19 21.45
C GLY A 93 -13.34 1.18 21.59
N PHE A 94 -14.58 0.73 21.32
CA PHE A 94 -15.79 1.53 21.44
C PHE A 94 -16.04 2.00 22.88
N TRP A 95 -15.86 1.11 23.87
CA TRP A 95 -15.97 1.47 25.29
C TRP A 95 -15.01 2.59 25.68
N HIS A 96 -13.75 2.52 25.20
CA HIS A 96 -12.78 3.60 25.40
C HIS A 96 -13.16 4.88 24.65
N THR A 97 -13.73 4.77 23.44
CA THR A 97 -14.24 5.92 22.67
C THR A 97 -15.40 6.60 23.40
N PHE A 98 -16.30 5.81 23.99
CA PHE A 98 -17.43 6.32 24.76
C PHE A 98 -16.94 7.08 26.02
N ASN A 99 -15.92 6.57 26.69
CA ASN A 99 -15.33 7.18 27.90
C ASN A 99 -14.28 8.26 27.57
N ALA A 100 -14.18 8.71 26.34
CA ALA A 100 -13.23 9.73 25.87
C ALA A 100 -11.74 9.43 26.13
N ARG A 101 -11.38 8.15 26.27
CA ARG A 101 -9.99 7.68 26.48
C ARG A 101 -9.29 7.45 25.14
N ARG A 102 -8.73 8.51 24.55
CA ARG A 102 -8.19 8.51 23.18
C ARG A 102 -7.19 7.37 22.91
N THR A 103 -6.21 7.16 23.78
CA THR A 103 -5.20 6.10 23.60
C THR A 103 -5.81 4.71 23.57
N GLY A 104 -6.69 4.39 24.54
CA GLY A 104 -7.38 3.10 24.58
C GLY A 104 -8.30 2.88 23.38
N SER A 105 -8.99 3.93 22.94
CA SER A 105 -9.83 3.93 21.73
C SER A 105 -9.01 3.56 20.51
N VAL A 106 -7.92 4.27 20.22
CA VAL A 106 -7.06 4.03 19.05
C VAL A 106 -6.47 2.61 19.07
N LEU A 107 -5.94 2.18 20.19
CA LEU A 107 -5.32 0.85 20.33
C LEU A 107 -6.34 -0.28 20.23
N GLY A 108 -7.51 -0.13 20.85
CA GLY A 108 -8.59 -1.12 20.80
C GLY A 108 -9.11 -1.29 19.37
N HIS A 109 -9.36 -0.19 18.66
CA HIS A 109 -9.80 -0.25 17.28
C HIS A 109 -8.72 -0.73 16.32
N LEU A 110 -7.44 -0.40 16.56
CA LEU A 110 -6.33 -0.97 15.78
C LEU A 110 -6.28 -2.50 15.95
N ALA A 111 -6.36 -2.99 17.19
CA ALA A 111 -6.39 -4.43 17.45
C ALA A 111 -7.59 -5.11 16.77
N GLY A 112 -8.78 -4.49 16.83
CA GLY A 112 -9.98 -4.97 16.13
C GLY A 112 -9.82 -5.00 14.61
N CYS A 113 -9.20 -3.98 14.02
CA CYS A 113 -8.90 -3.94 12.57
C CYS A 113 -7.86 -5.00 12.16
N LEU A 114 -6.85 -5.26 13.00
CA LEU A 114 -5.89 -6.34 12.77
C LEU A 114 -6.57 -7.71 12.85
N MET A 115 -7.43 -7.91 13.85
CA MET A 115 -8.21 -9.14 13.99
C MET A 115 -9.19 -9.33 12.82
N PHE A 116 -9.78 -8.25 12.29
CA PHE A 116 -10.62 -8.30 11.10
C PHE A 116 -9.84 -8.79 9.87
N GLY A 117 -8.64 -8.26 9.60
CA GLY A 117 -7.80 -8.73 8.50
C GLY A 117 -7.39 -10.20 8.65
N ALA A 118 -6.97 -10.59 9.86
CA ALA A 118 -6.71 -11.99 10.18
C ALA A 118 -7.96 -12.85 10.01
N GLY A 119 -9.13 -12.32 10.37
CA GLY A 119 -10.42 -12.95 10.17
C GLY A 119 -10.74 -13.23 8.71
N ILE A 120 -10.47 -12.29 7.80
CA ILE A 120 -10.61 -12.50 6.36
C ILE A 120 -9.77 -13.71 5.91
N ALA A 121 -8.49 -13.75 6.29
CA ALA A 121 -7.59 -14.86 5.94
C ALA A 121 -8.06 -16.20 6.52
N LEU A 122 -8.45 -16.24 7.80
CA LEU A 122 -8.90 -17.45 8.47
C LEU A 122 -10.23 -17.98 7.93
N VAL A 123 -11.16 -17.09 7.55
CA VAL A 123 -12.39 -17.48 6.86
C VAL A 123 -12.05 -18.05 5.47
N GLY A 124 -11.16 -17.40 4.72
CA GLY A 124 -10.68 -17.88 3.44
C GLY A 124 -10.09 -19.29 3.52
N GLN A 125 -9.26 -19.56 4.53
CA GLN A 125 -8.69 -20.90 4.78
C GLN A 125 -9.77 -21.93 5.17
N THR A 126 -10.71 -21.54 6.04
CA THR A 126 -11.76 -22.45 6.55
C THR A 126 -12.70 -22.94 5.45
N TYR A 127 -12.99 -22.07 4.49
CA TYR A 127 -13.90 -22.36 3.38
C TYR A 127 -13.18 -22.64 2.06
N HIS A 128 -11.86 -22.85 2.09
CA HIS A 128 -11.01 -23.17 0.94
C HIS A 128 -11.21 -22.20 -0.23
N MET A 129 -11.27 -20.90 0.09
CA MET A 129 -11.49 -19.88 -0.92
C MET A 129 -10.23 -19.67 -1.76
N ASP A 130 -10.35 -19.90 -3.06
CA ASP A 130 -9.36 -19.44 -4.04
C ASP A 130 -9.85 -18.13 -4.66
N ALA A 131 -9.92 -17.10 -3.81
CA ALA A 131 -10.29 -15.75 -4.22
C ALA A 131 -9.06 -14.97 -4.70
N HIS A 132 -9.29 -13.93 -5.47
CA HIS A 132 -8.29 -12.94 -5.83
C HIS A 132 -7.68 -12.32 -4.56
N SER A 133 -6.42 -12.66 -4.28
CA SER A 133 -5.77 -12.30 -3.00
C SER A 133 -5.76 -10.80 -2.70
N PRO A 134 -5.57 -9.89 -3.67
CA PRO A 134 -5.64 -8.47 -3.45
C PRO A 134 -6.98 -7.97 -2.91
N ASP A 135 -8.12 -8.57 -3.29
CA ASP A 135 -9.45 -8.17 -2.79
C ASP A 135 -9.57 -8.32 -1.28
N ALA A 136 -8.91 -9.31 -0.70
CA ALA A 136 -8.86 -9.50 0.75
C ALA A 136 -8.16 -8.32 1.45
N VAL A 137 -7.05 -7.85 0.88
CA VAL A 137 -6.31 -6.70 1.40
C VAL A 137 -7.08 -5.40 1.21
N LEU A 138 -7.76 -5.25 0.06
CA LEU A 138 -8.65 -4.10 -0.19
C LEU A 138 -9.80 -4.06 0.81
N ALA A 139 -10.47 -5.19 1.05
CA ALA A 139 -11.54 -5.29 2.04
C ALA A 139 -11.03 -4.94 3.45
N TRP A 140 -9.83 -5.38 3.80
CA TRP A 140 -9.19 -5.00 5.07
C TRP A 140 -8.90 -3.50 5.14
N CYS A 141 -8.37 -2.91 4.08
CA CYS A 141 -8.12 -1.47 3.98
C CYS A 141 -9.43 -0.67 4.16
N LEU A 142 -10.46 -1.02 3.39
CA LEU A 142 -11.78 -0.37 3.45
C LEU A 142 -12.46 -0.54 4.81
N GLY A 143 -12.31 -1.71 5.44
CA GLY A 143 -12.81 -1.97 6.79
C GLY A 143 -12.08 -1.15 7.86
N THR A 144 -10.82 -0.78 7.67
CA THR A 144 -10.00 0.01 8.62
C THR A 144 -10.21 1.52 8.43
N LEU A 145 -10.50 1.97 7.22
CA LEU A 145 -10.60 3.38 6.84
C LEU A 145 -11.59 4.21 7.68
N PRO A 146 -12.82 3.74 8.00
CA PRO A 146 -13.76 4.51 8.82
C PRO A 146 -13.23 4.85 10.22
N PHE A 147 -12.46 3.94 10.82
CA PHE A 147 -11.85 4.17 12.14
C PHE A 147 -10.72 5.21 12.05
N ALA A 148 -9.91 5.17 10.99
CA ALA A 148 -8.88 6.16 10.74
C ALA A 148 -9.47 7.56 10.62
N LEU A 149 -10.57 7.70 9.86
CA LEU A 149 -11.29 8.96 9.66
C LEU A 149 -11.97 9.47 10.92
N ALA A 150 -12.74 8.61 11.60
CA ALA A 150 -13.54 9.01 12.76
C ALA A 150 -12.69 9.43 13.96
N LEU A 151 -11.53 8.77 14.15
CA LEU A 151 -10.63 9.03 15.27
C LEU A 151 -9.49 9.98 14.92
N GLU A 152 -9.34 10.36 13.66
CA GLU A 152 -8.25 11.21 13.15
C GLU A 152 -6.87 10.77 13.70
N SER A 153 -6.66 9.45 13.75
CA SER A 153 -5.47 8.85 14.35
C SER A 153 -4.37 8.62 13.32
N ALA A 154 -3.20 9.18 13.56
CA ALA A 154 -2.04 8.95 12.70
C ALA A 154 -1.71 7.45 12.56
N LEU A 155 -1.83 6.67 13.64
CA LEU A 155 -1.53 5.24 13.64
C LEU A 155 -2.49 4.44 12.74
N LEU A 156 -3.80 4.75 12.80
CA LEU A 156 -4.79 4.10 11.94
C LEU A 156 -4.64 4.53 10.46
N HIS A 157 -4.30 5.80 10.21
CA HIS A 157 -3.96 6.23 8.84
C HIS A 157 -2.70 5.57 8.30
N LEU A 158 -1.66 5.37 9.13
CA LEU A 158 -0.49 4.60 8.73
C LEU A 158 -0.87 3.16 8.36
N ALA A 159 -1.77 2.52 9.11
CA ALA A 159 -2.27 1.19 8.79
C ALA A 159 -3.02 1.17 7.45
N THR A 160 -3.92 2.14 7.18
CA THR A 160 -4.63 2.22 5.88
C THR A 160 -3.69 2.51 4.73
N ILE A 161 -2.67 3.36 4.90
CA ILE A 161 -1.66 3.64 3.87
C ILE A 161 -0.85 2.37 3.57
N ALA A 162 -0.44 1.62 4.60
CA ALA A 162 0.28 0.37 4.43
C ALA A 162 -0.57 -0.68 3.69
N LEU A 163 -1.83 -0.87 4.09
CA LEU A 163 -2.75 -1.80 3.43
C LEU A 163 -3.03 -1.41 1.97
N ALA A 164 -3.26 -0.13 1.68
CA ALA A 164 -3.43 0.36 0.32
C ALA A 164 -2.16 0.13 -0.53
N SER A 165 -0.97 0.29 0.08
CA SER A 165 0.31 0.04 -0.59
C SER A 165 0.53 -1.44 -0.90
N VAL A 166 0.20 -2.33 0.04
CA VAL A 166 0.26 -3.79 -0.18
C VAL A 166 -0.74 -4.21 -1.26
N TRP A 167 -1.97 -3.68 -1.18
CA TRP A 167 -3.00 -3.96 -2.18
C TRP A 167 -2.56 -3.61 -3.60
N ILE A 168 -2.12 -2.36 -3.84
CA ILE A 168 -1.71 -1.96 -5.19
C ILE A 168 -0.49 -2.75 -5.67
N MET A 169 0.44 -3.10 -4.76
CA MET A 169 1.60 -3.92 -5.10
C MET A 169 1.17 -5.32 -5.56
N MET A 170 0.22 -5.94 -4.89
CA MET A 170 -0.31 -7.25 -5.27
C MET A 170 -1.05 -7.18 -6.61
N GLU A 171 -1.94 -6.19 -6.79
CA GLU A 171 -2.67 -5.96 -8.05
C GLU A 171 -1.73 -5.75 -9.23
N MET A 172 -0.75 -4.86 -9.08
CA MET A 172 0.21 -4.60 -10.13
C MET A 172 1.04 -5.85 -10.47
N GLY A 173 1.39 -6.65 -9.46
CA GLY A 173 2.08 -7.92 -9.68
C GLY A 173 1.24 -8.91 -10.49
N GLU A 174 -0.08 -8.89 -10.35
CA GLU A 174 -1.02 -9.73 -11.13
C GLU A 174 -1.26 -9.17 -12.55
N HIS A 175 -1.20 -7.86 -12.72
CA HIS A 175 -1.48 -7.17 -13.98
C HIS A 175 -0.22 -6.72 -14.74
N SER A 176 0.93 -7.36 -14.52
CA SER A 176 2.22 -6.96 -15.12
C SER A 176 2.20 -6.86 -16.66
N TYR A 177 1.27 -7.56 -17.31
CA TYR A 177 1.12 -7.60 -18.78
C TYR A 177 -0.18 -6.96 -19.27
N SER A 178 -0.96 -6.32 -18.39
CA SER A 178 -2.25 -5.76 -18.76
C SER A 178 -2.14 -4.40 -19.47
N SER A 179 -3.24 -3.99 -20.08
CA SER A 179 -3.32 -2.76 -20.87
C SER A 179 -3.16 -1.50 -20.02
N SER A 180 -2.63 -0.44 -20.60
CA SER A 180 -2.47 0.87 -19.96
C SER A 180 -3.72 1.42 -19.26
N PRO A 181 -4.97 1.27 -19.79
CA PRO A 181 -6.18 1.75 -19.11
C PRO A 181 -6.46 1.09 -17.77
N GLN A 182 -6.22 -0.23 -17.63
CA GLN A 182 -6.41 -0.95 -16.36
C GLN A 182 -5.42 -0.47 -15.31
N LEU A 183 -4.15 -0.31 -15.69
CA LEU A 183 -3.11 0.23 -14.80
C LEU A 183 -3.45 1.64 -14.31
N ILE A 184 -4.01 2.49 -15.17
CA ILE A 184 -4.47 3.83 -14.79
C ILE A 184 -5.60 3.72 -13.76
N GLY A 185 -6.57 2.83 -13.97
CA GLY A 185 -7.68 2.59 -13.05
C GLY A 185 -7.20 2.17 -11.66
N LEU A 186 -6.29 1.19 -11.59
CA LEU A 186 -5.71 0.73 -10.32
C LEU A 186 -4.96 1.84 -9.58
N ARG A 187 -4.17 2.64 -10.28
CA ARG A 187 -3.45 3.77 -9.69
C ARG A 187 -4.37 4.89 -9.21
N LEU A 188 -5.45 5.17 -9.95
CA LEU A 188 -6.48 6.12 -9.49
C LEU A 188 -7.15 5.63 -8.23
N THR A 189 -7.51 4.36 -8.15
CA THR A 189 -8.09 3.75 -6.94
C THR A 189 -7.14 3.86 -5.76
N PHE A 190 -5.85 3.57 -5.96
CA PHE A 190 -4.83 3.76 -4.93
C PHE A 190 -4.75 5.21 -4.43
N LEU A 191 -4.75 6.18 -5.33
CA LEU A 191 -4.75 7.61 -4.96
C LEU A 191 -6.02 7.99 -4.18
N LEU A 192 -7.18 7.45 -4.55
CA LEU A 192 -8.44 7.66 -3.82
C LEU A 192 -8.39 7.08 -2.41
N LEU A 193 -7.76 5.91 -2.22
CA LEU A 193 -7.55 5.32 -0.89
C LEU A 193 -6.61 6.16 0.00
N LEU A 194 -5.66 6.88 -0.58
CA LEU A 194 -4.77 7.79 0.16
C LEU A 194 -5.42 9.14 0.48
N LEU A 195 -6.48 9.54 -0.22
CA LEU A 195 -7.11 10.85 -0.07
C LEU A 195 -7.56 11.17 1.37
N PRO A 196 -8.23 10.25 2.10
CA PRO A 196 -8.63 10.49 3.49
C PRO A 196 -7.43 10.79 4.41
N ALA A 197 -6.34 10.05 4.25
CA ALA A 197 -5.10 10.29 4.99
C ALA A 197 -4.49 11.65 4.64
N ALA A 198 -4.53 12.05 3.36
CA ALA A 198 -4.03 13.33 2.88
C ALA A 198 -4.80 14.51 3.50
N VAL A 199 -6.12 14.41 3.52
CA VAL A 199 -6.98 15.45 4.13
C VAL A 199 -6.74 15.53 5.65
N THR A 200 -6.66 14.39 6.34
CA THR A 200 -6.36 14.37 7.78
C THR A 200 -4.95 14.92 8.07
N ALA A 201 -3.96 14.56 7.25
CA ALA A 201 -2.60 15.10 7.39
C ALA A 201 -2.58 16.62 7.27
N TYR A 202 -3.36 17.17 6.35
CA TYR A 202 -3.45 18.60 6.13
C TYR A 202 -4.15 19.30 7.29
N ARG A 203 -5.37 18.86 7.67
CA ARG A 203 -6.16 19.44 8.77
C ARG A 203 -5.44 19.42 10.11
N ASN A 204 -4.82 18.28 10.43
CA ASN A 204 -4.20 18.04 11.73
C ASN A 204 -2.71 18.40 11.74
N ARG A 205 -2.20 19.01 10.65
CA ARG A 205 -0.78 19.39 10.52
C ARG A 205 0.16 18.22 10.83
N ALA A 206 -0.17 17.02 10.32
CA ALA A 206 0.52 15.76 10.65
C ALA A 206 1.60 15.40 9.60
N PRO A 207 2.86 15.85 9.75
CA PRO A 207 3.92 15.57 8.77
C PRO A 207 4.26 14.09 8.65
N VAL A 208 3.99 13.29 9.67
CA VAL A 208 4.21 11.84 9.65
C VAL A 208 3.29 11.17 8.64
N ILE A 209 2.00 11.51 8.62
CA ILE A 209 1.04 10.98 7.65
C ILE A 209 1.42 11.46 6.24
N ALA A 210 1.74 12.75 6.07
CA ALA A 210 2.16 13.28 4.78
C ALA A 210 3.43 12.59 4.24
N GLY A 211 4.41 12.33 5.11
CA GLY A 211 5.62 11.59 4.76
C GLY A 211 5.33 10.13 4.39
N ALA A 212 4.43 9.45 5.10
CA ALA A 212 4.00 8.10 4.78
C ALA A 212 3.29 8.02 3.42
N ILE A 213 2.43 8.99 3.09
CA ILE A 213 1.81 9.11 1.77
C ILE A 213 2.87 9.29 0.69
N ALA A 214 3.82 10.21 0.90
CA ALA A 214 4.90 10.45 -0.05
C ALA A 214 5.74 9.19 -0.29
N TRP A 215 6.09 8.47 0.78
CA TRP A 215 6.80 7.21 0.69
C TRP A 215 5.99 6.13 -0.03
N ALA A 216 4.69 5.99 0.29
CA ALA A 216 3.80 5.03 -0.37
C ALA A 216 3.69 5.30 -1.87
N LEU A 217 3.55 6.57 -2.27
CA LEU A 217 3.57 6.97 -3.68
C LEU A 217 4.88 6.56 -4.36
N MET A 218 6.02 6.91 -3.75
CA MET A 218 7.33 6.61 -4.28
C MET A 218 7.57 5.10 -4.39
N ALA A 219 7.34 4.35 -3.31
CA ALA A 219 7.61 2.91 -3.26
C ALA A 219 6.77 2.14 -4.28
N ASN A 220 5.49 2.47 -4.41
CA ASN A 220 4.61 1.73 -5.32
C ASN A 220 4.85 2.07 -6.78
N TRP A 221 5.20 3.30 -7.14
CA TRP A 221 5.56 3.61 -8.54
C TRP A 221 6.97 3.16 -8.91
N PHE A 222 7.92 3.18 -7.95
CA PHE A 222 9.28 2.70 -8.17
C PHE A 222 9.34 1.19 -8.41
N ASN A 223 8.62 0.40 -7.59
CA ASN A 223 8.66 -1.07 -7.66
C ASN A 223 8.02 -1.65 -8.93
N PHE A 224 7.20 -0.89 -9.64
CA PHE A 224 6.47 -1.40 -10.81
C PHE A 224 7.20 -1.21 -12.14
N GLY A 225 8.53 -1.21 -12.09
CA GLY A 225 9.43 -1.42 -13.24
C GLY A 225 9.11 -0.53 -14.43
N GLY A 226 8.68 0.60 -14.18
CA GLY A 226 8.27 1.18 -15.31
C GLY A 226 8.85 2.47 -15.68
N GLY A 227 8.48 2.88 -16.73
CA GLY A 227 8.88 3.99 -17.43
C GLY A 227 8.79 5.36 -16.76
N ALA A 228 8.25 5.52 -15.58
CA ALA A 228 8.09 6.81 -14.92
C ALA A 228 8.84 6.94 -13.59
N THR A 229 9.93 6.18 -13.42
CA THR A 229 10.73 6.17 -12.18
C THR A 229 11.15 7.57 -11.75
N THR A 230 11.58 8.42 -12.70
CA THR A 230 11.96 9.82 -12.41
C THR A 230 10.76 10.61 -11.89
N ALA A 231 9.58 10.49 -12.51
CA ALA A 231 8.38 11.18 -12.07
C ALA A 231 7.96 10.73 -10.67
N CYS A 232 8.09 9.45 -10.36
CA CYS A 232 7.83 8.89 -9.02
C CYS A 232 8.66 9.58 -7.94
N PHE A 233 9.96 9.73 -8.14
CA PHE A 233 10.85 10.37 -7.17
C PHE A 233 10.62 11.88 -7.06
N VAL A 234 10.21 12.56 -8.11
CA VAL A 234 10.01 14.02 -8.10
C VAL A 234 8.59 14.44 -7.75
N LEU A 235 7.60 13.55 -7.85
CA LEU A 235 6.22 13.86 -7.46
C LEU A 235 6.10 14.37 -6.01
N PRO A 236 6.70 13.75 -4.99
CA PRO A 236 6.65 14.27 -3.63
C PRO A 236 7.24 15.69 -3.51
N LEU A 237 8.28 16.00 -4.29
CA LEU A 237 8.87 17.34 -4.31
C LEU A 237 7.93 18.36 -4.97
N ALA A 238 7.27 17.99 -6.07
CA ALA A 238 6.26 18.81 -6.73
C ALA A 238 5.06 19.08 -5.80
N LEU A 239 4.61 18.06 -5.05
CA LEU A 239 3.56 18.21 -4.05
C LEU A 239 4.01 19.09 -2.86
N ALA A 240 5.27 18.98 -2.42
CA ALA A 240 5.81 19.86 -1.41
C ALA A 240 5.79 21.33 -1.84
N ALA A 241 5.96 21.60 -3.14
CA ALA A 241 5.95 22.94 -3.70
C ALA A 241 4.57 23.63 -3.68
N LEU A 242 3.48 22.89 -3.48
CA LEU A 242 2.15 23.48 -3.28
C LEU A 242 2.00 24.19 -1.93
N HIS A 243 2.89 23.91 -0.98
CA HIS A 243 2.81 24.41 0.39
C HIS A 243 3.92 25.40 0.69
N PRO A 244 3.63 26.48 1.44
CA PRO A 244 4.66 27.42 1.87
C PRO A 244 5.66 26.78 2.85
N ILE A 245 6.80 27.44 3.03
CA ILE A 245 7.78 27.07 4.03
C ILE A 245 7.10 27.01 5.42
N GLY A 246 7.43 25.98 6.20
CA GLY A 246 6.86 25.80 7.54
C GLY A 246 5.60 24.95 7.59
N SER A 247 4.92 24.74 6.47
CA SER A 247 3.74 23.89 6.39
C SER A 247 4.04 22.46 6.89
N ALA A 248 3.23 21.97 7.82
CA ALA A 248 3.39 20.62 8.37
C ALA A 248 3.20 19.53 7.31
N TYR A 249 2.23 19.74 6.41
CA TYR A 249 1.96 18.83 5.31
C TYR A 249 3.12 18.80 4.30
N GLY A 250 3.55 19.97 3.84
CA GLY A 250 4.68 20.08 2.91
C GLY A 250 5.99 19.52 3.45
N ARG A 251 6.20 19.52 4.78
CA ARG A 251 7.41 18.94 5.40
C ARG A 251 7.59 17.46 5.13
N GLY A 252 6.50 16.69 5.17
CA GLY A 252 6.56 15.24 4.88
C GLY A 252 6.97 14.97 3.43
N PHE A 253 6.29 15.61 2.47
CA PHE A 253 6.61 15.48 1.05
C PHE A 253 7.99 16.00 0.70
N ARG A 254 8.40 17.13 1.29
CA ARG A 254 9.72 17.73 1.10
C ARG A 254 10.85 16.78 1.46
N PHE A 255 10.75 16.11 2.62
CA PHE A 255 11.77 15.15 3.05
C PHE A 255 11.94 14.01 2.05
N VAL A 256 10.83 13.35 1.67
CA VAL A 256 10.85 12.20 0.75
C VAL A 256 11.27 12.64 -0.66
N GLY A 257 10.74 13.77 -1.15
CA GLY A 257 11.07 14.28 -2.49
C GLY A 257 12.52 14.72 -2.60
N ALA A 258 13.04 15.46 -1.61
CA ALA A 258 14.44 15.88 -1.60
C ALA A 258 15.39 14.68 -1.55
N LEU A 259 15.08 13.65 -0.77
CA LEU A 259 15.85 12.40 -0.72
C LEU A 259 15.86 11.71 -2.09
N GLY A 260 14.69 11.54 -2.70
CA GLY A 260 14.56 10.89 -4.01
C GLY A 260 15.32 11.65 -5.11
N VAL A 261 15.10 12.95 -5.23
CA VAL A 261 15.82 13.81 -6.21
C VAL A 261 17.32 13.76 -5.98
N THR A 262 17.78 13.82 -4.72
CA THR A 262 19.21 13.74 -4.41
C THR A 262 19.83 12.43 -4.88
N ILE A 263 19.18 11.29 -4.59
CA ILE A 263 19.66 9.97 -5.02
C ILE A 263 19.78 9.93 -6.55
N ILE A 264 18.72 10.33 -7.25
CA ILE A 264 18.68 10.33 -8.72
C ILE A 264 19.79 11.22 -9.30
N THR A 265 19.84 12.46 -8.86
CA THR A 265 20.76 13.44 -9.46
C THR A 265 22.23 13.14 -9.11
N LEU A 266 22.52 12.56 -7.94
CA LEU A 266 23.86 12.07 -7.61
C LEU A 266 24.29 10.89 -8.51
N ILE A 267 23.38 9.94 -8.76
CA ILE A 267 23.66 8.78 -9.63
C ILE A 267 23.92 9.27 -11.05
N ILE A 268 23.04 10.10 -11.62
CA ILE A 268 23.21 10.66 -12.98
C ILE A 268 24.48 11.51 -13.04
N GLY A 269 24.72 12.32 -12.03
CA GLY A 269 25.90 13.18 -11.94
C GLY A 269 27.22 12.40 -11.86
N ALA A 270 27.24 11.23 -11.24
CA ALA A 270 28.42 10.35 -11.13
C ALA A 270 28.62 9.53 -12.42
N LEU A 271 27.59 8.86 -12.88
CA LEU A 271 27.69 7.88 -13.97
C LEU A 271 27.57 8.52 -15.36
N GLY A 272 27.09 9.76 -15.47
CA GLY A 272 26.79 10.44 -16.75
C GLY A 272 25.68 9.78 -17.55
N ARG A 273 25.10 8.70 -17.06
CA ARG A 273 24.03 7.96 -17.68
C ARG A 273 23.20 7.18 -16.66
N TRP A 274 22.01 6.88 -17.03
CA TRP A 274 20.99 6.24 -16.20
C TRP A 274 20.87 4.73 -16.51
N ASN A 275 22.01 4.02 -16.54
CA ASN A 275 22.07 2.64 -17.00
C ASN A 275 21.44 1.59 -16.07
N SER A 276 21.14 1.94 -14.83
CA SER A 276 20.66 0.97 -13.84
C SER A 276 19.14 0.84 -13.78
N PHE A 277 18.42 1.65 -14.56
CA PHE A 277 16.96 1.68 -14.59
C PHE A 277 16.54 1.67 -16.06
N ASP A 278 16.52 0.48 -16.65
CA ASP A 278 16.47 0.30 -18.11
C ASP A 278 15.18 0.80 -18.79
N ASP A 279 14.14 1.15 -18.06
CA ASP A 279 12.88 1.62 -18.63
C ASP A 279 12.33 2.86 -17.94
N ILE A 280 12.97 4.00 -18.15
CA ILE A 280 12.44 5.30 -17.67
C ILE A 280 11.45 5.89 -18.70
N GLY A 281 10.58 5.15 -19.30
CA GLY A 281 9.61 5.74 -20.20
C GLY A 281 8.77 6.82 -19.51
N LEU A 282 9.28 8.06 -19.45
CA LEU A 282 8.57 9.23 -18.91
C LEU A 282 7.17 9.36 -19.52
N LEU A 283 7.02 8.92 -20.75
CA LEU A 283 5.76 8.93 -21.50
C LEU A 283 4.89 7.70 -21.25
N ARG A 284 5.42 6.64 -20.61
CA ARG A 284 4.67 5.39 -20.36
C ARG A 284 3.68 5.49 -19.21
N ASP A 285 3.86 6.47 -18.31
CA ASP A 285 2.93 6.70 -17.20
C ASP A 285 2.32 8.12 -17.25
N PRO A 286 1.34 8.32 -18.12
CA PRO A 286 0.77 9.65 -18.37
C PRO A 286 0.09 10.24 -17.13
N LEU A 287 -0.45 9.39 -16.23
CA LEU A 287 -1.08 9.86 -15.00
C LEU A 287 -0.06 10.45 -14.02
N LEU A 288 1.02 9.73 -13.75
CA LEU A 288 2.07 10.18 -12.82
C LEU A 288 2.78 11.42 -13.35
N LEU A 289 3.04 11.45 -14.67
CA LEU A 289 3.61 12.61 -15.35
C LEU A 289 2.67 13.82 -15.27
N ALA A 290 1.38 13.64 -15.57
CA ALA A 290 0.38 14.70 -15.49
C ALA A 290 0.23 15.25 -14.07
N LEU A 291 0.21 14.38 -13.05
CA LEU A 291 0.17 14.78 -11.64
C LEU A 291 1.41 15.60 -11.24
N THR A 292 2.60 15.16 -11.67
CA THR A 292 3.86 15.84 -11.35
C THR A 292 3.94 17.21 -12.03
N LEU A 293 3.64 17.26 -13.35
CA LEU A 293 3.63 18.52 -14.12
C LEU A 293 2.53 19.46 -13.62
N GLY A 294 1.33 18.95 -13.33
CA GLY A 294 0.22 19.72 -12.82
C GLY A 294 0.52 20.32 -11.45
N ALA A 295 1.08 19.55 -10.52
CA ALA A 295 1.49 20.03 -9.22
C ALA A 295 2.59 21.09 -9.32
N ALA A 296 3.62 20.88 -10.14
CA ALA A 296 4.70 21.83 -10.34
C ALA A 296 4.22 23.12 -11.02
N ALA A 297 3.39 23.03 -12.06
CA ALA A 297 2.83 24.19 -12.75
C ALA A 297 1.92 25.02 -11.83
N TRP A 298 1.07 24.37 -11.05
CA TRP A 298 0.23 25.03 -10.06
C TRP A 298 1.06 25.73 -8.98
N ALA A 299 2.11 25.09 -8.49
CA ALA A 299 3.00 25.68 -7.50
C ALA A 299 3.77 26.90 -8.06
N LEU A 300 4.25 26.82 -9.31
CA LEU A 300 4.90 27.95 -9.98
C LEU A 300 3.93 29.13 -10.16
N TRP A 301 2.71 28.84 -10.63
CA TRP A 301 1.69 29.87 -10.85
C TRP A 301 1.29 30.57 -9.54
N THR A 302 0.99 29.80 -8.49
CA THR A 302 0.61 30.34 -7.17
C THR A 302 1.79 31.04 -6.50
N GLY A 303 2.98 30.45 -6.56
CA GLY A 303 4.19 31.06 -5.98
C GLY A 303 4.56 32.38 -6.64
N LYS A 304 4.41 32.49 -7.97
CA LYS A 304 4.63 33.73 -8.70
C LYS A 304 3.57 34.78 -8.38
N ARG A 305 2.28 34.39 -8.33
CA ARG A 305 1.16 35.27 -7.97
C ARG A 305 1.29 35.81 -6.56
N ASP A 306 1.62 34.96 -5.60
CA ASP A 306 1.71 35.30 -4.19
C ASP A 306 3.11 35.83 -3.80
N LYS A 307 4.05 35.94 -4.77
CA LYS A 307 5.46 36.30 -4.58
C LYS A 307 6.18 35.39 -3.57
N ASP A 308 5.78 34.13 -3.49
CA ASP A 308 6.29 33.14 -2.55
C ASP A 308 7.36 32.24 -3.20
N ALA A 309 8.62 32.62 -3.02
CA ALA A 309 9.76 31.84 -3.53
C ALA A 309 9.86 30.43 -2.91
N SER A 310 9.19 30.18 -1.78
CA SER A 310 9.18 28.85 -1.15
C SER A 310 8.50 27.78 -1.99
N ARG A 311 7.61 28.18 -2.89
CA ARG A 311 6.91 27.31 -3.84
C ARG A 311 7.63 27.19 -5.17
N THR A 312 8.29 28.24 -5.62
CA THR A 312 8.93 28.27 -6.94
C THR A 312 10.18 27.40 -7.01
N TRP A 313 11.00 27.40 -5.97
CA TRP A 313 12.24 26.61 -5.92
C TRP A 313 12.02 25.10 -6.07
N PRO A 314 11.23 24.43 -5.21
CA PRO A 314 11.02 22.98 -5.31
C PRO A 314 10.29 22.60 -6.60
N ALA A 315 9.38 23.45 -7.12
CA ALA A 315 8.73 23.21 -8.40
C ALA A 315 9.72 23.25 -9.57
N ALA A 316 10.63 24.23 -9.57
CA ALA A 316 11.69 24.34 -10.60
C ALA A 316 12.67 23.15 -10.53
N ILE A 317 13.05 22.70 -9.33
CA ILE A 317 13.89 21.51 -9.14
C ILE A 317 13.18 20.26 -9.67
N ALA A 318 11.89 20.09 -9.35
CA ALA A 318 11.09 18.98 -9.83
C ALA A 318 11.04 18.94 -11.36
N LEU A 319 10.72 20.06 -12.02
CA LEU A 319 10.68 20.16 -13.48
C LEU A 319 12.05 19.94 -14.11
N GLY A 320 13.11 20.52 -13.53
CA GLY A 320 14.47 20.32 -13.98
C GLY A 320 14.90 18.84 -13.91
N THR A 321 14.50 18.13 -12.83
CA THR A 321 14.82 16.71 -12.66
C THR A 321 14.07 15.86 -13.70
N LEU A 322 12.80 16.16 -14.03
CA LEU A 322 12.08 15.52 -15.11
C LEU A 322 12.75 15.75 -16.46
N ALA A 323 13.24 16.98 -16.71
CA ALA A 323 13.91 17.32 -17.96
C ALA A 323 15.19 16.50 -18.20
N LEU A 324 15.86 15.98 -17.16
CA LEU A 324 17.02 15.10 -17.32
C LEU A 324 16.68 13.75 -17.99
N GLY A 325 15.42 13.33 -17.95
CA GLY A 325 14.96 12.10 -18.61
C GLY A 325 14.66 12.27 -20.10
N ILE A 326 14.37 13.49 -20.58
CA ILE A 326 13.94 13.77 -21.96
C ILE A 326 14.95 13.30 -23.02
N PRO A 327 16.27 13.54 -22.90
CA PRO A 327 17.22 13.16 -23.93
C PRO A 327 17.22 11.65 -24.23
N ARG A 328 17.01 10.82 -23.22
CA ARG A 328 16.92 9.37 -23.40
C ARG A 328 15.63 8.95 -24.08
N GLU A 329 14.50 9.51 -23.70
CA GLU A 329 13.20 9.24 -24.35
C GLU A 329 13.22 9.57 -25.84
N LEU A 330 13.97 10.60 -26.23
CA LEU A 330 14.15 11.01 -27.63
C LEU A 330 15.35 10.32 -28.32
N SER A 331 15.93 9.30 -27.66
CA SER A 331 17.07 8.52 -28.19
C SER A 331 18.31 9.36 -28.54
N PHE A 332 18.52 10.49 -27.87
CA PHE A 332 19.73 11.30 -28.03
C PHE A 332 20.88 10.73 -27.20
N ASP A 333 21.74 9.90 -27.77
CA ASP A 333 22.86 9.24 -27.06
C ASP A 333 24.24 9.77 -27.51
N SER A 334 24.35 11.08 -27.78
CA SER A 334 25.65 11.69 -28.06
C SER A 334 26.45 11.97 -26.78
N GLU A 335 27.79 11.99 -26.87
CA GLU A 335 28.66 12.35 -25.73
C GLU A 335 28.39 13.77 -25.21
N ALA A 336 28.03 14.70 -26.10
CA ALA A 336 27.61 16.05 -25.73
C ALA A 336 26.34 16.04 -24.90
N THR A 337 25.35 15.20 -25.25
CA THR A 337 24.10 15.04 -24.50
C THR A 337 24.37 14.45 -23.11
N LYS A 338 25.22 13.44 -23.02
CA LYS A 338 25.63 12.84 -21.72
C LYS A 338 26.31 13.88 -20.83
N ALA A 339 27.21 14.69 -21.38
CA ALA A 339 27.87 15.78 -20.65
C ALA A 339 26.85 16.83 -20.16
N LEU A 340 25.88 17.22 -20.98
CA LEU A 340 24.82 18.15 -20.60
C LEU A 340 23.94 17.60 -19.48
N VAL A 341 23.51 16.33 -19.58
CA VAL A 341 22.71 15.66 -18.56
C VAL A 341 23.49 15.56 -17.24
N LYS A 342 24.78 15.19 -17.30
CA LYS A 342 25.67 15.17 -16.15
C LYS A 342 25.80 16.56 -15.49
N ALA A 343 25.99 17.60 -16.27
CA ALA A 343 26.06 18.98 -15.77
C ALA A 343 24.73 19.41 -15.15
N GLY A 344 23.60 19.16 -15.81
CA GLY A 344 22.26 19.46 -15.28
C GLY A 344 21.97 18.75 -13.96
N ALA A 345 22.33 17.48 -13.82
CA ALA A 345 22.18 16.71 -12.59
C ALA A 345 22.98 17.33 -11.44
N ASN A 346 24.21 17.78 -11.70
CA ASN A 346 25.03 18.46 -10.68
C ASN A 346 24.42 19.79 -10.23
N VAL A 347 23.90 20.59 -11.18
CA VAL A 347 23.21 21.85 -10.88
C VAL A 347 21.97 21.59 -10.02
N LEU A 348 21.16 20.56 -10.33
CA LEU A 348 19.95 20.23 -9.56
C LEU A 348 20.28 19.71 -8.17
N THR A 349 21.36 18.92 -8.02
CA THR A 349 21.81 18.48 -6.68
C THR A 349 22.18 19.68 -5.82
N LEU A 350 22.96 20.62 -6.36
CA LEU A 350 23.32 21.85 -5.66
C LEU A 350 22.11 22.74 -5.36
N ALA A 351 21.18 22.89 -6.32
CA ALA A 351 19.96 23.64 -6.12
C ALA A 351 19.11 23.03 -4.99
N THR A 352 19.03 21.70 -4.91
CA THR A 352 18.34 20.99 -3.84
C THR A 352 19.01 21.22 -2.47
N ALA A 353 20.34 21.17 -2.41
CA ALA A 353 21.09 21.44 -1.18
C ALA A 353 20.85 22.87 -0.69
N VAL A 354 20.99 23.87 -1.58
CA VAL A 354 20.77 25.29 -1.26
C VAL A 354 19.32 25.54 -0.81
N TRP A 355 18.35 24.96 -1.51
CA TRP A 355 16.94 25.08 -1.13
C TRP A 355 16.66 24.52 0.27
N LEU A 356 17.19 23.33 0.60
CA LEU A 356 17.02 22.73 1.92
C LEU A 356 17.67 23.58 3.03
N VAL A 357 18.88 24.09 2.79
CA VAL A 357 19.57 24.98 3.74
C VAL A 357 18.74 26.24 3.98
N ARG A 358 18.28 26.92 2.91
CA ARG A 358 17.44 28.13 3.02
C ARG A 358 16.12 27.84 3.74
N THR A 359 15.49 26.69 3.43
CA THR A 359 14.27 26.27 4.12
C THR A 359 14.52 26.03 5.61
N GLY A 360 15.63 25.37 5.96
CA GLY A 360 16.00 25.17 7.37
C GLY A 360 16.21 26.47 8.13
N LEU A 361 16.85 27.44 7.50
CA LEU A 361 17.07 28.78 8.06
C LEU A 361 15.72 29.52 8.19
N GLY A 362 14.88 29.53 7.16
CA GLY A 362 13.59 30.21 7.17
C GLY A 362 12.57 29.61 8.17
N GLU A 363 12.60 28.28 8.39
CA GLU A 363 11.76 27.61 9.39
C GLU A 363 12.35 27.62 10.81
N GLY A 364 13.60 28.05 10.99
CA GLY A 364 14.34 27.94 12.25
C GLY A 364 14.54 26.47 12.68
N ARG A 365 14.61 25.51 11.73
CA ARG A 365 14.65 24.08 12.01
C ARG A 365 15.97 23.46 11.60
N LEU A 366 16.60 22.76 12.54
CA LEU A 366 17.90 22.11 12.33
C LEU A 366 17.85 21.00 11.25
N ARG A 367 16.76 20.22 11.17
CA ARG A 367 16.69 19.05 10.27
C ARG A 367 16.86 19.37 8.78
N PRO A 368 16.05 20.25 8.15
CA PRO A 368 16.27 20.57 6.73
C PRO A 368 17.62 21.24 6.49
N TYR A 369 18.12 22.02 7.43
CA TYR A 369 19.45 22.62 7.36
C TYR A 369 20.57 21.57 7.31
N VAL A 370 20.52 20.58 8.23
CA VAL A 370 21.50 19.48 8.27
C VAL A 370 21.38 18.63 7.00
N TYR A 371 20.16 18.30 6.55
CA TYR A 371 19.99 17.51 5.32
C TYR A 371 20.53 18.23 4.09
N GLY A 372 20.28 19.52 3.93
CA GLY A 372 20.86 20.31 2.84
C GLY A 372 22.39 20.35 2.90
N SER A 373 22.96 20.49 4.09
CA SER A 373 24.40 20.43 4.29
C SER A 373 25.00 19.07 3.94
N LEU A 374 24.32 17.97 4.32
CA LEU A 374 24.73 16.59 3.97
C LEU A 374 24.62 16.32 2.46
N VAL A 375 23.58 16.81 1.79
CA VAL A 375 23.44 16.73 0.33
C VAL A 375 24.60 17.45 -0.36
N PHE A 376 24.93 18.64 0.11
CA PHE A 376 26.07 19.39 -0.41
C PHE A 376 27.39 18.66 -0.23
N LEU A 377 27.62 18.09 0.96
CA LEU A 377 28.83 17.30 1.24
C LEU A 377 28.90 16.03 0.38
N ALA A 378 27.79 15.32 0.23
CA ALA A 378 27.72 14.13 -0.62
C ALA A 378 28.02 14.47 -2.09
N TRP A 379 27.49 15.58 -2.59
CA TRP A 379 27.80 16.08 -3.92
C TRP A 379 29.29 16.44 -4.05
N LEU A 380 29.85 17.17 -3.09
CA LEU A 380 31.25 17.57 -3.09
C LEU A 380 32.18 16.34 -3.06
N THR A 381 31.83 15.34 -2.23
CA THR A 381 32.59 14.08 -2.16
C THR A 381 32.53 13.32 -3.48
N ALA A 382 31.35 13.23 -4.11
CA ALA A 382 31.21 12.58 -5.42
C ALA A 382 32.05 13.30 -6.49
N ARG A 383 32.09 14.64 -6.46
CA ARG A 383 32.93 15.43 -7.40
C ARG A 383 34.41 15.30 -7.11
N TYR A 384 34.79 15.16 -5.85
CA TYR A 384 36.17 14.87 -5.50
C TYR A 384 36.65 13.56 -6.13
N VAL A 385 35.87 12.50 -6.00
CA VAL A 385 36.23 11.18 -6.60
C VAL A 385 36.42 11.28 -8.12
N ASP A 386 35.61 12.11 -8.81
CA ASP A 386 35.75 12.30 -10.26
C ASP A 386 36.99 13.11 -10.66
N ILE A 387 37.35 14.12 -9.88
CA ILE A 387 38.41 15.08 -10.21
C ILE A 387 39.76 14.64 -9.65
N ALA A 388 39.75 13.94 -8.51
CA ALA A 388 40.97 13.68 -7.71
C ALA A 388 41.70 12.41 -8.08
N LYS A 389 41.33 11.72 -9.15
CA LYS A 389 42.10 10.54 -9.62
C LYS A 389 43.59 10.83 -9.80
N ASP A 390 43.93 12.09 -10.03
CA ASP A 390 45.28 12.59 -10.32
C ASP A 390 45.90 13.41 -9.18
N PHE A 391 45.14 13.70 -8.11
CA PHE A 391 45.66 14.46 -6.95
C PHE A 391 46.23 13.49 -5.89
N GLY A 392 47.51 13.41 -5.73
CA GLY A 392 48.18 12.62 -4.68
C GLY A 392 47.69 12.97 -3.26
N MET A 393 48.36 12.39 -2.25
CA MET A 393 47.98 12.49 -0.83
C MET A 393 47.79 13.95 -0.34
N LEU A 394 48.57 14.92 -0.88
CA LEU A 394 48.49 16.35 -0.52
C LEU A 394 47.21 17.00 -1.03
N GLY A 395 46.76 16.65 -2.23
CA GLY A 395 45.47 17.10 -2.78
C GLY A 395 44.26 16.59 -1.99
N THR A 396 44.33 15.34 -1.54
CA THR A 396 43.35 14.72 -0.66
C THR A 396 43.24 15.47 0.69
N ALA A 397 44.37 15.78 1.29
CA ALA A 397 44.45 16.54 2.55
C ALA A 397 43.85 17.95 2.38
N GLY A 398 44.17 18.64 1.27
CA GLY A 398 43.59 19.97 0.94
C GLY A 398 42.08 19.91 0.77
N PHE A 399 41.54 18.85 0.15
CA PHE A 399 40.10 18.67 -0.02
C PHE A 399 39.38 18.47 1.34
N PHE A 400 39.89 17.63 2.23
CA PHE A 400 39.31 17.43 3.55
C PHE A 400 39.38 18.70 4.40
N ALA A 401 40.47 19.49 4.29
CA ALA A 401 40.58 20.79 4.94
C ALA A 401 39.52 21.76 4.43
N ALA A 402 39.27 21.80 3.10
CA ALA A 402 38.22 22.65 2.52
C ALA A 402 36.81 22.25 3.01
N ILE A 403 36.50 20.95 3.09
CA ILE A 403 35.26 20.42 3.68
C ILE A 403 35.12 20.88 5.13
N GLY A 404 36.18 20.77 5.93
CA GLY A 404 36.18 21.24 7.32
C GLY A 404 35.85 22.74 7.46
N VAL A 405 36.44 23.57 6.62
CA VAL A 405 36.14 25.04 6.59
C VAL A 405 34.66 25.29 6.20
N ILE A 406 34.14 24.58 5.19
CA ILE A 406 32.73 24.71 4.76
C ILE A 406 31.79 24.34 5.90
N LEU A 407 32.03 23.24 6.62
CA LEU A 407 31.23 22.85 7.79
C LEU A 407 31.27 23.91 8.90
N PHE A 408 32.42 24.50 9.11
CA PHE A 408 32.57 25.61 10.09
C PHE A 408 31.75 26.84 9.70
N ILE A 409 31.75 27.21 8.42
CA ILE A 409 30.95 28.33 7.90
C ILE A 409 29.44 27.99 8.05
N LEU A 410 29.01 26.80 7.67
CA LEU A 410 27.62 26.37 7.82
C LEU A 410 27.20 26.42 9.30
N ALA A 411 28.01 25.90 10.22
CA ALA A 411 27.70 25.96 11.65
C ALA A 411 27.58 27.41 12.19
N ARG A 412 28.38 28.33 11.66
CA ARG A 412 28.33 29.78 12.04
C ARG A 412 27.06 30.43 11.49
N VAL A 413 26.69 30.16 10.23
CA VAL A 413 25.49 30.71 9.60
C VAL A 413 24.23 30.26 10.35
N TRP A 414 24.17 28.99 10.76
CA TRP A 414 23.05 28.48 11.57
C TRP A 414 22.87 29.25 12.88
N ARG A 415 23.97 29.52 13.61
CA ARG A 415 23.90 30.24 14.89
C ARG A 415 23.40 31.67 14.72
N ALA A 416 23.83 32.37 13.66
CA ALA A 416 23.50 33.79 13.44
C ALA A 416 22.02 34.00 13.08
N GLN A 417 21.33 33.00 12.49
CA GLN A 417 19.94 33.16 12.03
C GLN A 417 18.88 32.53 12.95
N LYS A 418 19.30 31.81 13.98
CA LYS A 418 18.34 31.17 14.89
C LYS A 418 17.48 32.16 15.67
N ASP A 419 17.98 33.37 15.84
CA ASP A 419 17.35 34.45 16.64
C ASP A 419 16.30 35.27 15.85
N GLU A 420 16.17 35.09 14.51
CA GLU A 420 15.33 35.95 13.65
C GLU A 420 14.08 35.27 13.03
N ALA A 421 13.89 33.95 13.19
CA ALA A 421 12.86 33.24 12.45
C ALA A 421 11.49 33.27 13.15
N ALA A 422 10.55 34.05 12.63
CA ALA A 422 9.14 34.02 13.01
C ALA A 422 8.40 32.80 12.35
N PRO A 423 7.43 32.19 13.04
CA PRO A 423 6.65 31.11 12.45
C PRO A 423 5.73 31.61 11.33
N ALA A 424 5.83 31.00 10.14
CA ALA A 424 4.98 31.34 9.01
C ALA A 424 3.52 30.87 9.23
N ALA A 425 2.57 31.72 8.81
CA ALA A 425 1.14 31.36 8.81
C ALA A 425 0.86 30.20 7.84
N GLU A 426 -0.03 29.29 8.23
CA GLU A 426 -0.36 28.13 7.39
C GLU A 426 -1.62 28.36 6.54
N PRO A 427 -1.62 27.90 5.27
CA PRO A 427 -2.75 28.08 4.38
C PRO A 427 -3.93 27.17 4.75
N THR A 428 -5.16 27.61 4.46
CA THR A 428 -6.38 26.80 4.51
C THR A 428 -6.56 26.03 3.21
N LEU A 429 -7.17 24.85 3.28
CA LEU A 429 -7.36 23.96 2.10
C LEU A 429 -8.21 24.59 0.99
N GLY A 430 -9.05 25.58 1.35
CA GLY A 430 -9.91 26.28 0.40
C GLY A 430 -11.02 25.42 -0.23
N LEU A 431 -11.30 24.23 0.33
CA LEU A 431 -12.34 23.29 -0.12
C LEU A 431 -13.41 23.11 0.98
N PRO A 432 -14.34 24.04 1.13
CA PRO A 432 -15.29 24.06 2.26
C PRO A 432 -16.25 22.86 2.28
N TRP A 433 -16.52 22.24 1.14
CA TRP A 433 -17.33 21.03 1.08
C TRP A 433 -16.62 19.82 1.71
N LEU A 434 -15.32 19.67 1.47
CA LEU A 434 -14.50 18.58 2.01
C LEU A 434 -14.35 18.72 3.52
N GLU A 435 -14.13 19.94 4.01
CA GLU A 435 -14.09 20.24 5.44
C GLU A 435 -15.41 19.90 6.14
N ARG A 436 -16.56 20.19 5.49
CA ARG A 436 -17.88 19.81 6.01
C ARG A 436 -18.07 18.30 6.11
N VAL A 437 -17.64 17.53 5.10
CA VAL A 437 -17.73 16.06 5.14
C VAL A 437 -16.91 15.50 6.29
N PHE A 438 -15.66 15.94 6.43
CA PHE A 438 -14.79 15.48 7.52
C PHE A 438 -15.33 15.90 8.89
N ALA A 439 -15.80 17.12 9.05
CA ALA A 439 -16.42 17.59 10.29
C ALA A 439 -17.69 16.75 10.64
N ALA A 440 -18.49 16.37 9.66
CA ALA A 440 -19.64 15.51 9.88
C ALA A 440 -19.25 14.10 10.35
N VAL A 441 -18.18 13.52 9.78
CA VAL A 441 -17.66 12.20 10.20
C VAL A 441 -17.09 12.27 11.61
N THR A 442 -16.25 13.26 11.91
CA THR A 442 -15.57 13.37 13.21
C THR A 442 -16.55 13.79 14.33
N SER A 443 -17.56 14.63 14.04
CA SER A 443 -18.60 14.97 15.02
C SER A 443 -19.47 13.76 15.40
N ARG A 444 -19.60 12.77 14.50
CA ARG A 444 -20.35 11.53 14.71
C ARG A 444 -19.44 10.32 14.93
N ALA A 445 -18.19 10.53 15.37
CA ALA A 445 -17.18 9.48 15.49
C ALA A 445 -17.70 8.21 16.19
N ARG A 446 -18.48 8.34 17.29
CA ARG A 446 -19.04 7.19 18.00
C ARG A 446 -19.95 6.33 17.13
N ALA A 447 -20.82 6.98 16.34
CA ALA A 447 -21.73 6.27 15.43
C ALA A 447 -20.96 5.62 14.28
N VAL A 448 -20.02 6.34 13.67
CA VAL A 448 -19.19 5.82 12.57
C VAL A 448 -18.40 4.59 13.00
N VAL A 449 -17.75 4.65 14.16
CA VAL A 449 -16.98 3.54 14.72
C VAL A 449 -17.86 2.34 15.03
N LEU A 450 -19.04 2.54 15.61
CA LEU A 450 -19.99 1.45 15.89
C LEU A 450 -20.47 0.77 14.59
N VAL A 451 -20.90 1.57 13.61
CA VAL A 451 -21.36 1.06 12.31
C VAL A 451 -20.23 0.31 11.59
N ALA A 452 -19.01 0.85 11.60
CA ALA A 452 -17.86 0.19 10.99
C ALA A 452 -17.54 -1.16 11.66
N ALA A 453 -17.59 -1.24 12.99
CA ALA A 453 -17.40 -2.48 13.74
C ALA A 453 -18.47 -3.53 13.40
N LEU A 454 -19.72 -3.13 13.31
CA LEU A 454 -20.82 -4.01 12.89
C LEU A 454 -20.63 -4.49 11.46
N LEU A 455 -20.22 -3.60 10.54
CA LEU A 455 -19.96 -3.97 9.15
C LEU A 455 -18.79 -4.95 9.01
N GLN A 456 -17.76 -4.85 9.83
CA GLN A 456 -16.68 -5.85 9.87
C GLN A 456 -17.21 -7.24 10.27
N CYS A 457 -17.98 -7.33 11.35
CA CYS A 457 -18.57 -8.59 11.79
C CYS A 457 -19.54 -9.16 10.74
N LEU A 458 -20.43 -8.34 10.21
CA LEU A 458 -21.39 -8.76 9.17
C LEU A 458 -20.69 -9.15 7.87
N GLY A 459 -19.61 -8.47 7.51
CA GLY A 459 -18.79 -8.80 6.34
C GLY A 459 -18.17 -10.20 6.44
N LEU A 460 -17.60 -10.55 7.60
CA LEU A 460 -17.07 -11.90 7.84
C LEU A 460 -18.16 -12.96 7.82
N LEU A 461 -19.31 -12.70 8.42
CA LEU A 461 -20.45 -13.62 8.40
C LEU A 461 -20.99 -13.81 6.98
N TRP A 462 -21.13 -12.74 6.21
CA TRP A 462 -21.57 -12.78 4.82
C TRP A 462 -20.56 -13.54 3.94
N MET A 463 -19.28 -13.27 4.12
CA MET A 463 -18.20 -13.96 3.41
C MET A 463 -18.26 -15.46 3.67
N ALA A 464 -18.34 -15.87 4.93
CA ALA A 464 -18.46 -17.27 5.31
C ALA A 464 -19.73 -17.91 4.73
N TRP A 465 -20.88 -17.26 4.88
CA TRP A 465 -22.15 -17.77 4.35
C TRP A 465 -22.17 -17.90 2.83
N ASN A 466 -21.66 -16.89 2.10
CA ASN A 466 -21.63 -16.92 0.64
C ASN A 466 -20.75 -18.04 0.08
N HIS A 467 -19.61 -18.32 0.75
CA HIS A 467 -18.66 -19.34 0.29
C HIS A 467 -18.92 -20.73 0.88
N SER A 468 -19.69 -20.85 1.96
CA SER A 468 -20.12 -22.17 2.45
C SER A 468 -21.21 -22.80 1.57
N ARG A 469 -22.04 -21.99 0.92
CA ARG A 469 -23.20 -22.47 0.16
C ARG A 469 -22.90 -23.55 -0.88
N PRO A 470 -21.90 -23.41 -1.79
CA PRO A 470 -21.61 -24.47 -2.75
C PRO A 470 -21.26 -25.80 -2.07
N SER A 471 -20.46 -25.74 -1.00
CA SER A 471 -20.04 -26.94 -0.27
C SER A 471 -21.13 -27.53 0.63
N GLU A 472 -22.16 -26.80 1.03
CA GLU A 472 -23.22 -27.28 1.93
C GLU A 472 -24.48 -27.76 1.16
N VAL A 473 -24.97 -26.95 0.20
CA VAL A 473 -26.23 -27.19 -0.49
C VAL A 473 -26.07 -27.52 -1.96
N GLY A 474 -24.85 -27.45 -2.53
CA GLY A 474 -24.58 -27.73 -3.93
C GLY A 474 -24.73 -29.21 -4.27
N GLN A 475 -25.08 -29.53 -5.52
CA GLN A 475 -25.07 -30.89 -6.05
C GLN A 475 -23.64 -31.43 -6.00
N ARG A 476 -23.47 -32.66 -5.52
CA ARG A 476 -22.17 -33.29 -5.31
C ARG A 476 -21.61 -33.90 -6.58
N PHE A 477 -20.33 -33.60 -6.82
CA PHE A 477 -19.54 -34.19 -7.90
C PHE A 477 -18.16 -34.58 -7.38
N VAL A 478 -17.57 -35.60 -7.99
CA VAL A 478 -16.20 -36.04 -7.68
C VAL A 478 -15.34 -35.84 -8.92
N LEU A 479 -14.29 -35.05 -8.79
CA LEU A 479 -13.36 -34.74 -9.88
C LEU A 479 -12.00 -35.37 -9.61
N ARG A 480 -11.32 -35.83 -10.65
CA ARG A 480 -9.94 -36.30 -10.56
C ARG A 480 -9.00 -35.10 -10.54
N CYS A 481 -8.05 -35.09 -9.59
CA CYS A 481 -7.02 -34.04 -9.49
C CYS A 481 -5.81 -34.41 -10.36
N GLN A 482 -5.22 -33.37 -10.99
CA GLN A 482 -3.99 -33.46 -11.77
C GLN A 482 -2.85 -32.73 -11.08
N ALA A 483 -1.60 -33.12 -11.39
CA ALA A 483 -0.41 -32.46 -10.90
C ALA A 483 -0.30 -31.04 -11.45
N ILE A 484 -0.02 -30.08 -10.56
CA ILE A 484 0.32 -28.69 -10.89
C ILE A 484 1.53 -28.29 -10.03
N ASP A 485 2.42 -27.46 -10.58
CA ASP A 485 3.59 -26.93 -9.86
C ASP A 485 3.15 -25.86 -8.84
N PRO A 486 3.33 -26.07 -7.52
CA PRO A 486 2.85 -25.16 -6.50
C PRO A 486 3.93 -24.16 -6.11
N ARG A 487 3.65 -22.85 -6.17
CA ARG A 487 4.46 -21.84 -5.46
C ARG A 487 3.61 -20.68 -4.98
N ASP A 488 3.29 -20.66 -3.67
CA ASP A 488 2.87 -19.43 -2.99
C ASP A 488 3.29 -19.46 -1.51
N LEU A 489 4.14 -18.51 -1.12
CA LEU A 489 4.80 -18.44 0.20
C LEU A 489 3.92 -17.80 1.30
N MET A 490 2.74 -17.25 0.96
CA MET A 490 1.98 -16.38 1.88
C MET A 490 0.70 -16.99 2.45
N ARG A 491 0.27 -18.19 2.02
CA ARG A 491 -1.10 -18.69 2.27
C ARG A 491 -1.25 -19.80 3.34
N GLY A 492 -0.19 -20.15 4.07
CA GLY A 492 -0.22 -21.36 4.90
C GLY A 492 -0.10 -22.63 4.05
N GLU A 493 -0.17 -23.82 4.65
CA GLU A 493 0.01 -25.07 3.91
C GLU A 493 -1.28 -25.45 3.20
N TYR A 494 -1.26 -25.49 1.87
CA TYR A 494 -2.37 -25.91 1.03
C TYR A 494 -1.88 -26.77 -0.12
N VAL A 495 -2.77 -27.59 -0.66
CA VAL A 495 -2.52 -28.41 -1.84
C VAL A 495 -3.17 -27.74 -3.04
N THR A 496 -2.38 -27.43 -4.06
CA THR A 496 -2.93 -26.92 -5.33
C THR A 496 -3.52 -28.08 -6.12
N LEU A 497 -4.77 -27.91 -6.54
CA LEU A 497 -5.54 -28.90 -7.29
C LEU A 497 -5.66 -28.46 -8.74
N GLY A 498 -5.21 -29.29 -9.67
CA GLY A 498 -5.47 -29.15 -11.10
C GLY A 498 -6.59 -30.06 -11.55
N TYR A 499 -7.28 -29.64 -12.58
CA TYR A 499 -8.33 -30.42 -13.22
C TYR A 499 -8.07 -30.50 -14.72
N GLU A 500 -8.63 -31.50 -15.40
CA GLU A 500 -8.47 -31.68 -16.84
C GLU A 500 -8.84 -30.43 -17.62
N PHE A 501 -9.88 -29.73 -17.20
CA PHE A 501 -10.38 -28.50 -17.82
C PHE A 501 -9.69 -27.19 -17.34
N SER A 502 -8.76 -27.28 -16.39
CA SER A 502 -7.99 -26.09 -15.95
C SER A 502 -7.03 -25.60 -17.05
N ASN A 503 -6.58 -26.51 -17.91
CA ASN A 503 -5.69 -26.20 -19.03
C ASN A 503 -6.42 -26.54 -20.35
N PRO A 504 -6.95 -25.53 -21.09
CA PRO A 504 -7.66 -25.77 -22.33
C PRO A 504 -6.80 -26.50 -23.36
N GLY A 505 -7.35 -27.57 -23.93
CA GLY A 505 -6.73 -28.28 -25.05
C GLY A 505 -6.91 -27.53 -26.38
N PRO A 506 -6.21 -27.95 -27.46
CA PRO A 506 -6.31 -27.29 -28.78
C PRO A 506 -7.75 -27.18 -29.30
N ALA A 507 -8.60 -28.16 -29.03
CA ALA A 507 -10.01 -28.14 -29.44
C ALA A 507 -10.82 -27.09 -28.66
N ASP A 508 -10.55 -26.92 -27.34
CA ASP A 508 -11.19 -25.91 -26.52
C ASP A 508 -10.71 -24.50 -26.88
N ILE A 509 -9.40 -24.34 -27.13
CA ILE A 509 -8.82 -23.05 -27.60
C ILE A 509 -9.50 -22.60 -28.88
N LYS A 510 -9.67 -23.51 -29.86
CA LYS A 510 -10.36 -23.21 -31.11
C LYS A 510 -11.82 -22.80 -30.86
N ARG A 511 -12.56 -23.59 -30.07
CA ARG A 511 -13.97 -23.30 -29.73
C ARG A 511 -14.12 -21.95 -29.07
N ILE A 512 -13.32 -21.66 -28.04
CA ILE A 512 -13.34 -20.39 -27.34
C ILE A 512 -13.02 -19.22 -28.28
N SER A 513 -12.03 -19.40 -29.17
CA SER A 513 -11.67 -18.36 -30.16
C SER A 513 -12.81 -18.08 -31.16
N ASP A 514 -13.49 -19.13 -31.63
CA ASP A 514 -14.63 -19.00 -32.54
C ASP A 514 -15.82 -18.33 -31.83
N GLU A 515 -16.15 -18.73 -30.60
CA GLU A 515 -17.21 -18.11 -29.78
C GLU A 515 -16.88 -16.66 -29.42
N TRP A 516 -15.62 -16.36 -29.13
CA TRP A 516 -15.19 -14.98 -28.87
C TRP A 516 -15.37 -14.08 -30.08
N ALA A 517 -14.97 -14.56 -31.27
CA ALA A 517 -15.12 -13.83 -32.52
C ALA A 517 -16.61 -13.60 -32.88
N GLU A 518 -17.49 -14.53 -32.55
CA GLU A 518 -18.94 -14.37 -32.70
C GLU A 518 -19.51 -13.29 -31.78
N LEU A 519 -19.06 -13.25 -30.52
CA LEU A 519 -19.57 -12.33 -29.49
C LEU A 519 -19.01 -10.91 -29.60
N HIS A 520 -17.75 -10.75 -30.02
CA HIS A 520 -17.03 -9.48 -29.95
C HIS A 520 -16.46 -8.99 -31.30
N GLY A 521 -16.59 -9.76 -32.39
CA GLY A 521 -15.98 -9.48 -33.68
C GLY A 521 -14.52 -9.94 -33.77
N LYS A 522 -14.01 -10.11 -35.00
CA LYS A 522 -12.69 -10.73 -35.26
C LYS A 522 -11.47 -9.95 -34.74
N ASP A 523 -11.60 -8.67 -34.42
CA ASP A 523 -10.45 -7.79 -34.12
C ASP A 523 -10.24 -7.44 -32.63
N ARG A 524 -10.90 -8.10 -31.70
CA ARG A 524 -10.80 -7.75 -30.29
C ARG A 524 -10.27 -8.89 -29.40
N GLY A 525 -8.96 -8.91 -29.22
CA GLY A 525 -8.40 -9.26 -27.90
C GLY A 525 -8.12 -10.72 -27.58
N VAL A 526 -8.39 -11.70 -28.47
CA VAL A 526 -7.94 -13.08 -28.25
C VAL A 526 -6.64 -13.32 -29.01
N ILE A 527 -5.55 -13.47 -28.28
CA ILE A 527 -4.31 -13.97 -28.85
C ILE A 527 -4.29 -15.47 -28.55
N GLY A 528 -4.67 -16.27 -29.54
CA GLY A 528 -4.62 -17.73 -29.45
C GLY A 528 -3.88 -18.30 -30.65
N ASN A 529 -2.95 -19.20 -30.39
CA ASN A 529 -2.47 -20.14 -31.39
C ASN A 529 -2.78 -21.56 -30.90
N ALA A 530 -2.41 -22.58 -31.63
CA ALA A 530 -2.69 -23.97 -31.23
C ALA A 530 -2.12 -24.37 -29.85
N SER A 531 -1.32 -23.51 -29.20
CA SER A 531 -0.59 -23.82 -27.97
C SER A 531 -1.00 -22.99 -26.77
N TYR A 532 -1.63 -21.82 -26.92
CA TYR A 532 -2.05 -20.99 -25.79
C TYR A 532 -3.25 -20.09 -26.12
N LEU A 533 -4.01 -19.76 -25.08
CA LEU A 533 -5.19 -18.89 -25.12
C LEU A 533 -4.97 -17.72 -24.16
N THR A 534 -5.20 -16.51 -24.63
CA THR A 534 -5.22 -15.33 -23.78
C THR A 534 -6.58 -14.66 -23.92
N LEU A 535 -7.37 -14.70 -22.86
CA LEU A 535 -8.65 -14.00 -22.74
C LEU A 535 -8.44 -12.76 -21.86
N PRO A 536 -9.25 -11.72 -22.04
CA PRO A 536 -9.30 -10.63 -21.06
C PRO A 536 -9.60 -11.15 -19.68
N ASP A 537 -9.00 -10.52 -18.66
CA ASP A 537 -9.23 -10.86 -17.26
C ASP A 537 -10.72 -10.82 -16.93
N ASP A 538 -11.16 -11.70 -16.02
CA ASP A 538 -12.54 -11.86 -15.59
C ASP A 538 -13.53 -12.36 -16.66
N THR A 539 -13.04 -12.80 -17.83
CA THR A 539 -13.90 -13.44 -18.81
C THR A 539 -14.49 -14.70 -18.22
N SER A 540 -15.83 -14.75 -18.09
CA SER A 540 -16.53 -15.95 -17.60
C SER A 540 -16.44 -17.09 -18.60
N VAL A 541 -16.06 -18.27 -18.12
CA VAL A 541 -16.03 -19.52 -18.88
C VAL A 541 -16.91 -20.57 -18.20
N TYR A 542 -17.44 -21.48 -18.97
CA TYR A 542 -18.34 -22.52 -18.48
C TYR A 542 -17.86 -23.90 -18.93
N VAL A 543 -17.94 -24.88 -18.02
CA VAL A 543 -17.59 -26.28 -18.27
C VAL A 543 -18.79 -27.15 -17.93
N PRO A 544 -19.55 -27.66 -18.92
CA PRO A 544 -20.56 -28.65 -18.67
C PRO A 544 -19.97 -29.92 -18.03
N LEU A 545 -20.65 -30.51 -17.04
CA LEU A 545 -20.19 -31.70 -16.33
C LEU A 545 -20.92 -32.94 -16.83
N LYS A 546 -20.14 -33.98 -17.13
CA LYS A 546 -20.64 -35.34 -17.39
C LYS A 546 -20.16 -36.28 -16.29
N VAL A 547 -21.03 -37.16 -15.84
CA VAL A 547 -20.71 -38.18 -14.81
C VAL A 547 -20.61 -39.53 -15.49
N ASP A 548 -19.51 -40.24 -15.28
CA ASP A 548 -19.28 -41.58 -15.81
C ASP A 548 -20.03 -42.66 -15.01
N ALA A 549 -20.00 -43.91 -15.49
CA ALA A 549 -20.62 -45.04 -14.82
C ALA A 549 -20.02 -45.37 -13.43
N LYS A 550 -18.84 -44.81 -13.10
CA LYS A 550 -18.15 -44.94 -11.80
C LYS A 550 -18.45 -43.80 -10.86
N GLY A 551 -19.26 -42.80 -11.28
CA GLY A 551 -19.62 -41.63 -10.48
C GLY A 551 -18.56 -40.54 -10.51
N LEU A 552 -17.53 -40.62 -11.37
CA LEU A 552 -16.56 -39.56 -11.58
C LEU A 552 -17.12 -38.54 -12.58
N ALA A 553 -17.01 -37.26 -12.23
CA ALA A 553 -17.35 -36.17 -13.13
C ALA A 553 -16.13 -35.73 -13.94
N SER A 554 -16.36 -35.43 -15.22
CA SER A 554 -15.39 -34.83 -16.14
C SER A 554 -16.00 -33.65 -16.88
N GLY A 555 -15.17 -32.75 -17.37
CA GLY A 555 -15.62 -31.64 -18.20
C GLY A 555 -15.95 -32.06 -19.62
N ASP A 556 -17.05 -31.57 -20.19
CA ASP A 556 -17.44 -31.76 -21.58
C ASP A 556 -17.06 -30.57 -22.45
N GLY A 557 -15.78 -30.20 -22.38
CA GLY A 557 -15.23 -29.03 -23.07
C GLY A 557 -15.54 -27.69 -22.40
N ILE A 558 -14.93 -26.65 -22.92
CA ILE A 558 -15.00 -25.29 -22.35
C ILE A 558 -15.72 -24.36 -23.34
N THR A 559 -16.63 -23.53 -22.85
CA THR A 559 -17.43 -22.58 -23.65
C THR A 559 -17.55 -21.22 -22.97
N LEU A 560 -17.71 -20.16 -23.75
CA LEU A 560 -18.03 -18.81 -23.25
C LEU A 560 -19.54 -18.61 -23.06
N LYS A 561 -20.36 -19.50 -23.66
CA LYS A 561 -21.82 -19.44 -23.55
C LYS A 561 -22.29 -20.26 -22.36
N ARG A 562 -23.15 -19.67 -21.52
CA ARG A 562 -23.73 -20.41 -20.39
C ARG A 562 -24.57 -21.59 -20.90
N PRO A 563 -24.35 -22.82 -20.40
CA PRO A 563 -25.18 -23.99 -20.76
C PRO A 563 -26.64 -23.76 -20.38
N GLU A 564 -27.55 -24.10 -21.28
CA GLU A 564 -29.01 -23.97 -21.06
C GLU A 564 -29.56 -25.02 -20.12
N SER A 565 -28.94 -26.21 -20.07
CA SER A 565 -29.37 -27.35 -19.24
C SER A 565 -28.20 -28.16 -18.73
N GLY A 566 -28.42 -28.88 -17.63
CA GLY A 566 -27.44 -29.75 -17.00
C GLY A 566 -26.51 -28.99 -16.01
N PRO A 567 -25.74 -29.77 -15.21
CA PRO A 567 -24.76 -29.19 -14.28
C PRO A 567 -23.54 -28.66 -15.03
N TYR A 568 -23.05 -27.51 -14.61
CA TYR A 568 -21.84 -26.90 -15.18
C TYR A 568 -21.04 -26.18 -14.10
N LEU A 569 -19.74 -26.02 -14.34
CA LEU A 569 -18.86 -25.16 -13.55
C LEU A 569 -18.75 -23.81 -14.24
N LYS A 570 -18.80 -22.74 -13.44
CA LYS A 570 -18.46 -21.39 -13.86
C LYS A 570 -17.05 -21.05 -13.40
N GLY A 571 -16.20 -20.70 -14.32
CA GLY A 571 -14.84 -20.25 -14.08
C GLY A 571 -14.55 -18.89 -14.71
N TYR A 572 -13.30 -18.45 -14.56
CA TYR A 572 -12.80 -17.19 -15.08
C TYR A 572 -11.42 -17.39 -15.69
N ALA A 573 -11.14 -16.62 -16.74
CA ALA A 573 -9.79 -16.51 -17.27
C ALA A 573 -8.95 -15.64 -16.34
N GLY A 574 -7.75 -16.11 -15.98
CA GLY A 574 -6.82 -15.37 -15.12
C GLY A 574 -5.61 -14.84 -15.90
N SER A 575 -5.14 -13.64 -15.56
CA SER A 575 -4.04 -12.95 -16.26
C SER A 575 -2.65 -13.60 -16.06
N ARG A 576 -2.46 -14.32 -14.96
CA ARG A 576 -1.15 -14.92 -14.61
C ARG A 576 -0.86 -16.28 -15.21
N SER A 577 -1.86 -16.93 -15.72
CA SER A 577 -1.72 -18.31 -16.14
C SER A 577 -1.84 -18.38 -17.65
N PHE A 578 -0.78 -18.45 -18.38
CA PHE A 578 -0.75 -18.69 -19.82
C PHE A 578 -1.86 -19.65 -20.31
N GLY A 579 -3.14 -19.22 -20.23
CA GLY A 579 -4.31 -19.99 -20.58
C GLY A 579 -4.95 -20.86 -19.47
N GLN A 580 -4.48 -20.82 -18.21
CA GLN A 580 -5.15 -21.57 -17.13
C GLN A 580 -6.45 -20.87 -16.71
N LEU A 581 -7.50 -21.65 -16.58
CA LEU A 581 -8.82 -21.22 -16.12
C LEU A 581 -8.98 -21.53 -14.62
N ARG A 582 -9.66 -20.64 -13.90
CA ARG A 582 -9.92 -20.77 -12.46
C ARG A 582 -11.40 -20.93 -12.19
N PHE A 583 -11.74 -21.89 -11.32
CA PHE A 583 -13.10 -22.25 -10.95
C PHE A 583 -13.38 -22.03 -9.45
N GLY A 584 -12.39 -21.55 -8.69
CA GLY A 584 -12.48 -21.33 -7.25
C GLY A 584 -12.40 -22.60 -6.40
N ILE A 585 -11.89 -23.69 -6.97
CA ILE A 585 -11.73 -25.01 -6.33
C ILE A 585 -10.29 -25.53 -6.44
N GLU A 586 -9.34 -24.65 -6.74
CA GLU A 586 -7.93 -25.01 -7.00
C GLU A 586 -7.06 -25.10 -5.74
N ALA A 587 -7.54 -24.59 -4.59
CA ALA A 587 -6.76 -24.57 -3.36
C ALA A 587 -7.48 -25.34 -2.23
N PHE A 588 -6.86 -26.37 -1.68
CA PHE A 588 -7.35 -27.09 -0.52
C PHE A 588 -6.37 -26.94 0.66
N TYR A 589 -6.80 -26.21 1.69
CA TYR A 589 -5.98 -25.99 2.89
C TYR A 589 -5.94 -27.26 3.74
N VAL A 590 -4.74 -27.68 4.10
CA VAL A 590 -4.46 -28.91 4.85
C VAL A 590 -3.82 -28.59 6.20
N LYS A 591 -3.74 -29.60 7.08
CA LYS A 591 -3.04 -29.47 8.36
C LYS A 591 -1.55 -29.30 8.09
N GLU A 592 -0.90 -28.43 8.86
CA GLU A 592 0.53 -28.18 8.77
C GLU A 592 1.34 -29.48 8.89
N GLY A 593 2.30 -29.69 7.99
CA GLY A 593 3.10 -30.90 7.89
C GLY A 593 2.48 -32.04 7.07
N THR A 594 1.24 -31.91 6.55
CA THR A 594 0.58 -32.97 5.77
C THR A 594 0.53 -32.73 4.26
N GLY A 595 0.87 -31.54 3.79
CA GLY A 595 0.79 -31.13 2.38
C GLY A 595 1.53 -32.07 1.44
N ASN A 596 2.79 -32.40 1.77
CA ASN A 596 3.62 -33.32 0.98
C ASN A 596 2.98 -34.70 0.75
N THR A 597 2.16 -35.20 1.69
CA THR A 597 1.47 -36.48 1.54
C THR A 597 0.35 -36.38 0.50
N TRP A 598 -0.42 -35.30 0.54
CA TRP A 598 -1.49 -35.02 -0.40
C TRP A 598 -0.95 -34.72 -1.81
N GLU A 599 0.15 -34.01 -1.90
CA GLU A 599 0.81 -33.73 -3.17
C GLU A 599 1.33 -35.00 -3.85
N LYS A 600 1.95 -35.91 -3.10
CA LYS A 600 2.36 -37.20 -3.63
C LYS A 600 1.17 -38.01 -4.18
N LEU A 601 0.02 -38.04 -3.50
CA LEU A 601 -1.18 -38.70 -3.97
C LEU A 601 -1.73 -38.04 -5.25
N ARG A 602 -1.69 -36.70 -5.30
CA ARG A 602 -2.07 -35.93 -6.49
C ARG A 602 -1.18 -36.27 -7.67
N ASP A 603 0.15 -36.24 -7.48
CA ASP A 603 1.14 -36.49 -8.54
C ASP A 603 1.10 -37.93 -9.07
N GLN A 604 0.68 -38.87 -8.23
CA GLN A 604 0.41 -40.26 -8.61
C GLN A 604 -0.96 -40.46 -9.29
N GLY A 605 -1.76 -39.38 -9.47
CA GLY A 605 -3.12 -39.48 -10.04
C GLY A 605 -4.13 -40.22 -9.16
N GLN A 606 -3.81 -40.39 -7.86
CA GLN A 606 -4.64 -41.13 -6.88
C GLN A 606 -5.50 -40.18 -6.03
N LEU A 607 -5.54 -38.86 -6.34
CA LEU A 607 -6.31 -37.89 -5.59
C LEU A 607 -7.57 -37.51 -6.35
N VAL A 608 -8.70 -37.48 -5.65
CA VAL A 608 -9.97 -36.95 -6.14
C VAL A 608 -10.52 -35.91 -5.17
N ALA A 609 -11.12 -34.86 -5.73
CA ALA A 609 -11.79 -33.80 -4.99
C ALA A 609 -13.32 -34.01 -5.05
N GLU A 610 -13.97 -33.93 -3.91
CA GLU A 610 -15.42 -33.80 -3.84
C GLU A 610 -15.78 -32.33 -3.83
N ILE A 611 -16.64 -31.90 -4.76
CA ILE A 611 -17.13 -30.55 -4.90
C ILE A 611 -18.64 -30.48 -4.78
N GLY A 612 -19.16 -29.35 -4.32
CA GLY A 612 -20.57 -28.98 -4.42
C GLY A 612 -20.73 -27.90 -5.49
N VAL A 613 -21.70 -28.04 -6.36
CA VAL A 613 -21.97 -27.12 -7.46
C VAL A 613 -23.38 -26.56 -7.33
N LEU A 614 -23.51 -25.23 -7.35
CA LEU A 614 -24.78 -24.51 -7.32
C LEU A 614 -25.40 -24.42 -8.73
N PRO A 615 -26.72 -24.12 -8.85
CA PRO A 615 -27.36 -23.95 -10.16
C PRO A 615 -26.82 -22.80 -11.01
N ASP A 616 -26.09 -21.87 -10.40
CA ASP A 616 -25.42 -20.77 -11.10
C ASP A 616 -23.98 -21.12 -11.56
N GLY A 617 -23.55 -22.38 -11.35
CA GLY A 617 -22.26 -22.90 -11.73
C GLY A 617 -21.13 -22.64 -10.73
N ARG A 618 -21.38 -21.89 -9.65
CA ARG A 618 -20.37 -21.71 -8.58
C ARG A 618 -20.11 -23.02 -7.87
N ALA A 619 -18.83 -23.33 -7.67
CA ALA A 619 -18.39 -24.55 -7.02
C ALA A 619 -17.68 -24.26 -5.69
N GLY A 620 -17.63 -25.26 -4.82
CA GLY A 620 -16.89 -25.20 -3.57
C GLY A 620 -16.36 -26.57 -3.17
N LEU A 621 -15.16 -26.61 -2.60
CA LEU A 621 -14.53 -27.83 -2.13
C LEU A 621 -15.21 -28.36 -0.87
N VAL A 622 -15.48 -29.66 -0.87
CA VAL A 622 -16.07 -30.40 0.25
C VAL A 622 -15.02 -31.21 0.99
N GLY A 623 -14.16 -31.92 0.23
CA GLY A 623 -13.09 -32.73 0.77
C GLY A 623 -12.22 -33.36 -0.30
N LEU A 624 -11.10 -33.96 0.13
CA LEU A 624 -10.20 -34.76 -0.70
C LEU A 624 -10.27 -36.22 -0.30
N ARG A 625 -10.11 -37.14 -1.28
CA ARG A 625 -10.11 -38.59 -1.07
C ARG A 625 -9.08 -39.29 -1.94
N LYS A 626 -8.68 -40.49 -1.54
CA LYS A 626 -7.90 -41.38 -2.38
C LYS A 626 -8.82 -42.07 -3.42
N ALA A 627 -8.36 -42.15 -4.66
CA ALA A 627 -9.18 -42.61 -5.80
C ALA A 627 -9.65 -44.08 -5.73
N ASP A 628 -8.97 -44.93 -4.95
CA ASP A 628 -9.25 -46.36 -4.78
C ASP A 628 -10.22 -46.66 -3.63
N GLN A 629 -10.61 -45.70 -2.82
CA GLN A 629 -11.61 -45.86 -1.78
C GLN A 629 -13.02 -45.76 -2.36
N SER A 630 -13.87 -46.76 -2.05
CA SER A 630 -15.25 -46.79 -2.52
C SER A 630 -15.97 -45.48 -2.20
N MET A 631 -16.62 -44.88 -3.19
CA MET A 631 -17.21 -43.53 -3.14
C MET A 631 -18.34 -43.34 -2.11
N THR A 632 -18.67 -44.36 -1.33
CA THR A 632 -19.82 -44.39 -0.40
C THR A 632 -19.54 -43.83 1.01
N LYS A 633 -18.30 -43.55 1.39
CA LYS A 633 -18.00 -42.91 2.70
C LYS A 633 -17.01 -41.80 2.52
N ALA A 634 -17.52 -40.55 2.61
CA ALA A 634 -16.67 -39.39 2.82
C ALA A 634 -15.88 -39.60 4.12
N ILE A 635 -14.55 -39.63 4.04
CA ILE A 635 -13.73 -39.56 5.24
C ILE A 635 -13.88 -38.14 5.77
N PRO A 636 -14.42 -37.94 6.99
CA PRO A 636 -14.43 -36.63 7.59
C PRO A 636 -12.99 -36.09 7.67
N PHE A 637 -12.82 -34.82 7.51
CA PHE A 637 -11.57 -34.04 7.49
C PHE A 637 -10.57 -34.34 8.64
N HIS A 638 -10.98 -35.11 9.66
CA HIS A 638 -10.25 -35.34 10.92
C HIS A 638 -9.58 -36.72 11.03
N ARG A 639 -9.61 -37.58 10.00
CA ARG A 639 -9.05 -38.93 10.12
C ARG A 639 -8.20 -39.31 8.92
N LEU A 640 -7.04 -38.68 8.79
CA LEU A 640 -5.84 -39.27 8.22
C LEU A 640 -4.73 -38.97 9.23
N GLU A 641 -4.59 -39.86 10.22
CA GLU A 641 -3.39 -39.99 11.04
C GLU A 641 -2.24 -40.55 10.22
#